data_64dc27ff508de0bd156128a136264a34
#
_entry.id   64dc27ff508de0bd156128a136264a34
#
_cell.length_a   1.000
_cell.length_b   1.000
_cell.length_c   1.000
_cell.angle_alpha   90.00
_cell.angle_beta   90.00
_cell.angle_gamma   90.00
#
_symmetry.space_group_name_H-M   'P 1'
#
loop_
_entity.id
_entity.type
_entity.pdbx_description
1 polymer ?
#
loop_
_entity_poly.entity_id
_entity_poly.type
_entity_poly.pdbx_seq_one_letter_code
_entity_poly.pdbx_strand_id
1 'polypeptide(L)'
;MLNRKKRYRLTVKKQNASIPRRLNLLFFIIVLLFTVLILRLEQMQIGQQSFYMKKLTALTSYTVKESKARGQIFDAKGVVLVENDERPTVAFSRGNNISSQSIKELANKLSHYITLTEVASSDRAKRDYYLADKANYKKVVESLPDSKRYDKFGNHLSESTVYANAVAAVPVSAINYSEDELKVVALFNQMNATPTFGSVKLSTGELSDDQIKKLDADKKELLGISVTSNWHRRKKGTSLSDILGTISTEKAGLPREEVKKYLKKGYSLNDRVGTSYLEKQYEDDLQGIRQIRKVVVNKKGKVVSDNITQEGKSGRNLKLTIDLNYQNKVESILKQYYGSELSSGRASFSEGMYAVAIEPSTGKVLAMAGLKNDHGNLVDDSLGTIAKNFTPGSVVKGATLSSGWENKVLRGNEVLYDQEIANIRSWFTRGLTPISAAQALEYSSNTYMVQVALRLMGQDYNTGDALTDRGYQEAMAKLRKTYGEYGLGVSTGLDLPESEGYVPGKYSLGTTLMESFGQYDAYTPMQLGQYISTIANNGNRLAPHVVSDIYEGNDSNKFAQLVRSITPKTLNKIAISDQELAIIQEGFYNVVNSGSGYATGTSMRGNVTTISGKTGTAETFAKNVNGQTVSTYNLNAIAYDTNRKIAVAVMYPHVTTDTTKSHQLVARDMIDQYISQFTGQ
;
A
#
# COMPACT_ATOMS: atom_id res chain seq x y z
N MET A 1 -114.23 -56.22 51.63
CA MET A 1 -114.52 -55.76 51.05
C MET A 1 -113.38 -55.04 50.43
N LEU A 2 -113.20 -55.25 49.24
CA LEU A 2 -111.96 -55.08 48.55
C LEU A 2 -111.73 -53.64 47.98
N ASN A 3 -110.64 -53.02 48.34
CA ASN A 3 -110.23 -51.71 47.85
C ASN A 3 -109.13 -51.83 46.75
N ARG A 4 -109.51 -51.48 45.50
CA ARG A 4 -108.53 -51.46 44.36
C ARG A 4 -107.75 -50.19 44.39
N LYS A 5 -106.47 -50.25 44.57
CA LYS A 5 -105.50 -49.13 44.30
C LYS A 5 -105.12 -49.14 42.83
N LYS A 6 -105.46 -48.04 42.12
CA LYS A 6 -104.94 -47.70 40.76
C LYS A 6 -103.54 -47.28 40.84
N ARG A 7 -102.64 -47.99 40.09
CA ARG A 7 -101.26 -47.59 39.86
C ARG A 7 -101.22 -46.62 38.66
N TYR A 8 -100.81 -45.37 38.87
CA TYR A 8 -100.45 -44.47 37.78
C TYR A 8 -99.01 -44.79 37.34
N ARG A 9 -98.80 -45.16 36.07
CA ARG A 9 -97.47 -45.19 35.42
C ARG A 9 -97.10 -43.81 34.94
N LEU A 10 -96.05 -43.20 35.52
CA LEU A 10 -95.41 -42.02 35.01
C LEU A 10 -94.49 -42.42 33.86
N THR A 11 -94.87 -42.06 32.64
CA THR A 11 -93.98 -42.20 31.49
C THR A 11 -92.96 -41.05 31.51
N VAL A 12 -91.70 -41.31 31.86
CA VAL A 12 -90.62 -40.36 31.73
C VAL A 12 -90.28 -40.25 30.25
N LYS A 13 -90.53 -39.11 29.63
CA LYS A 13 -90.09 -38.76 28.28
C LYS A 13 -88.56 -38.73 28.30
N LYS A 14 -87.88 -39.57 27.46
CA LYS A 14 -86.43 -39.48 27.18
C LYS A 14 -86.14 -38.12 26.58
N GLN A 15 -85.60 -37.19 27.36
CA GLN A 15 -85.01 -35.94 26.83
C GLN A 15 -83.81 -36.31 25.96
N ASN A 16 -83.82 -35.72 24.78
CA ASN A 16 -82.80 -35.91 23.75
C ASN A 16 -81.39 -35.69 24.30
N ALA A 17 -80.53 -36.71 24.31
CA ALA A 17 -79.09 -36.70 24.70
C ALA A 17 -78.16 -35.93 23.75
N SER A 18 -78.72 -35.00 22.96
CA SER A 18 -77.92 -34.20 21.99
C SER A 18 -77.17 -33.02 22.62
N ILE A 19 -77.69 -32.45 23.71
CA ILE A 19 -77.06 -31.30 24.40
C ILE A 19 -75.79 -31.69 25.13
N PRO A 20 -75.77 -32.79 25.95
CA PRO A 20 -74.51 -33.23 26.58
C PRO A 20 -73.47 -33.72 25.58
N ARG A 21 -73.85 -34.31 24.43
CA ARG A 21 -72.92 -34.69 23.37
C ARG A 21 -72.27 -33.45 22.69
N ARG A 22 -73.03 -32.41 22.44
CA ARG A 22 -72.43 -31.17 21.88
C ARG A 22 -71.60 -30.42 22.87
N LEU A 23 -71.93 -30.42 24.15
CA LEU A 23 -71.11 -29.84 25.22
C LEU A 23 -69.82 -30.59 25.40
N ASN A 24 -69.84 -31.93 25.38
CA ASN A 24 -68.67 -32.78 25.45
C ASN A 24 -67.76 -32.63 24.20
N LEU A 25 -68.35 -32.49 23.02
CA LEU A 25 -67.58 -32.20 21.79
C LEU A 25 -66.89 -30.83 21.88
N LEU A 26 -67.61 -29.82 22.37
CA LEU A 26 -67.03 -28.47 22.56
C LEU A 26 -65.90 -28.50 23.61
N PHE A 27 -66.11 -29.22 24.71
CA PHE A 27 -65.07 -29.43 25.72
C PHE A 27 -63.86 -30.14 25.14
N PHE A 28 -64.06 -31.19 24.33
CA PHE A 28 -63.00 -31.94 23.67
C PHE A 28 -62.21 -31.04 22.68
N ILE A 29 -62.88 -30.18 21.92
CA ILE A 29 -62.26 -29.20 21.03
C ILE A 29 -61.43 -28.21 21.83
N ILE A 30 -61.92 -27.71 22.96
CA ILE A 30 -61.16 -26.81 23.84
C ILE A 30 -59.92 -27.48 24.42
N VAL A 31 -60.07 -28.72 24.92
CA VAL A 31 -58.93 -29.48 25.44
C VAL A 31 -57.93 -29.75 24.34
N LEU A 32 -58.38 -30.09 23.11
CA LEU A 32 -57.50 -30.33 21.98
C LEU A 32 -56.73 -29.03 21.62
N LEU A 33 -57.40 -27.87 21.57
CA LEU A 33 -56.74 -26.59 21.32
C LEU A 33 -55.74 -26.22 22.41
N PHE A 34 -56.07 -26.46 23.69
CA PHE A 34 -55.12 -26.28 24.78
C PHE A 34 -53.92 -27.22 24.69
N THR A 35 -54.14 -28.46 24.32
CA THR A 35 -53.08 -29.45 24.12
C THR A 35 -52.12 -29.01 22.98
N VAL A 36 -52.69 -28.55 21.85
CA VAL A 36 -51.91 -28.02 20.74
C VAL A 36 -51.13 -26.76 21.18
N LEU A 37 -51.72 -25.90 22.00
CA LEU A 37 -51.07 -24.72 22.55
C LEU A 37 -49.93 -25.07 23.50
N ILE A 38 -50.10 -26.05 24.36
CA ILE A 38 -49.09 -26.60 25.28
C ILE A 38 -47.96 -27.21 24.49
N LEU A 39 -48.25 -28.07 23.52
CA LEU A 39 -47.22 -28.70 22.66
C LEU A 39 -46.44 -27.62 21.85
N ARG A 40 -47.14 -26.57 21.39
CA ARG A 40 -46.49 -25.45 20.70
C ARG A 40 -45.58 -24.65 21.64
N LEU A 41 -46.04 -24.42 22.87
CA LEU A 41 -45.24 -23.76 23.90
C LEU A 41 -44.01 -24.60 24.27
N GLU A 42 -44.17 -25.92 24.43
CA GLU A 42 -43.08 -26.84 24.70
C GLU A 42 -42.08 -26.85 23.55
N GLN A 43 -42.51 -26.91 22.29
CA GLN A 43 -41.69 -26.82 21.12
C GLN A 43 -40.90 -25.50 21.09
N MET A 44 -41.53 -24.37 21.43
CA MET A 44 -40.87 -23.07 21.49
C MET A 44 -39.90 -22.94 22.67
N GLN A 45 -40.25 -23.46 23.85
CA GLN A 45 -39.48 -23.29 25.07
C GLN A 45 -38.33 -24.32 25.20
N ILE A 46 -38.53 -25.55 24.71
CA ILE A 46 -37.55 -26.62 24.83
C ILE A 46 -36.85 -26.86 23.46
N GLY A 47 -37.63 -27.20 22.43
CA GLY A 47 -37.07 -27.57 21.12
C GLY A 47 -36.43 -26.43 20.34
N GLN A 48 -36.95 -25.21 20.50
CA GLN A 48 -36.43 -23.99 19.81
C GLN A 48 -35.89 -22.95 20.78
N GLN A 49 -35.59 -23.31 22.01
CA GLN A 49 -35.08 -22.41 23.03
C GLN A 49 -33.82 -21.66 22.56
N SER A 50 -32.88 -22.38 21.97
CA SER A 50 -31.64 -21.77 21.45
C SER A 50 -31.89 -20.75 20.34
N PHE A 51 -32.88 -21.00 19.48
CA PHE A 51 -33.28 -20.08 18.40
C PHE A 51 -33.93 -18.81 18.96
N TYR A 52 -34.90 -18.96 19.85
CA TYR A 52 -35.59 -17.80 20.45
C TYR A 52 -34.69 -17.04 21.42
N MET A 53 -33.82 -17.74 22.16
CA MET A 53 -32.78 -17.10 22.98
C MET A 53 -31.77 -16.33 22.13
N LYS A 54 -31.31 -16.87 21.00
CA LYS A 54 -30.48 -16.12 20.05
C LYS A 54 -31.20 -14.88 19.51
N LYS A 55 -32.47 -15.00 19.15
CA LYS A 55 -33.27 -13.89 18.67
C LYS A 55 -33.52 -12.82 19.75
N LEU A 56 -33.78 -13.24 20.98
CA LEU A 56 -33.94 -12.34 22.12
C LEU A 56 -32.61 -11.64 22.47
N THR A 57 -31.52 -12.39 22.47
CA THR A 57 -30.16 -11.85 22.71
C THR A 57 -29.74 -10.89 21.59
N ALA A 58 -30.07 -11.19 20.33
CA ALA A 58 -29.83 -10.29 19.21
C ALA A 58 -30.62 -8.98 19.31
N LEU A 59 -31.79 -8.97 19.96
CA LEU A 59 -32.60 -7.77 20.20
C LEU A 59 -32.13 -6.95 21.42
N THR A 60 -31.32 -7.53 22.30
CA THR A 60 -30.87 -6.91 23.56
C THR A 60 -29.37 -6.81 23.69
N SER A 61 -28.61 -7.31 22.75
CA SER A 61 -27.15 -7.21 22.77
C SER A 61 -26.60 -6.73 21.43
N TYR A 62 -25.53 -5.96 21.49
CA TYR A 62 -24.76 -5.55 20.31
C TYR A 62 -23.25 -5.71 20.55
N THR A 63 -22.52 -5.74 19.47
CA THR A 63 -21.08 -5.93 19.49
C THR A 63 -20.40 -4.61 19.14
N VAL A 64 -19.54 -4.14 20.02
CA VAL A 64 -18.67 -2.98 19.78
C VAL A 64 -17.30 -3.52 19.36
N LYS A 65 -16.84 -3.07 18.20
CA LYS A 65 -15.51 -3.40 17.67
C LYS A 65 -14.62 -2.15 17.77
N GLU A 66 -13.55 -2.23 18.52
CA GLU A 66 -12.57 -1.16 18.70
C GLU A 66 -11.27 -1.52 18.00
N SER A 67 -10.84 -0.70 17.04
CA SER A 67 -9.54 -0.87 16.40
C SER A 67 -8.42 -0.53 17.35
N LYS A 68 -7.43 -1.39 17.48
CA LYS A 68 -6.19 -1.11 18.18
C LYS A 68 -5.20 -0.39 17.28
N ALA A 69 -4.17 0.19 17.89
CA ALA A 69 -3.13 0.92 17.18
C ALA A 69 -2.45 0.04 16.14
N ARG A 70 -2.09 0.66 15.04
CA ARG A 70 -1.35 0.02 13.95
C ARG A 70 0.11 -0.17 14.35
N GLY A 71 0.78 -1.23 13.88
CA GLY A 71 2.19 -1.45 14.14
C GLY A 71 3.07 -0.28 13.69
N GLN A 72 4.17 -0.04 14.39
CA GLN A 72 5.13 1.01 14.07
C GLN A 72 6.14 0.53 13.01
N ILE A 73 6.79 1.48 12.32
CA ILE A 73 7.85 1.18 11.36
C ILE A 73 9.14 1.83 11.84
N PHE A 74 10.22 1.04 11.87
CA PHE A 74 11.52 1.43 12.36
C PHE A 74 12.59 1.23 11.28
N ASP A 75 13.64 2.02 11.34
CA ASP A 75 14.85 1.80 10.56
C ASP A 75 15.64 0.57 11.04
N ALA A 76 16.76 0.28 10.38
CA ALA A 76 17.65 -0.85 10.72
C ALA A 76 18.23 -0.79 12.14
N LYS A 77 18.33 0.39 12.76
CA LYS A 77 18.83 0.62 14.12
C LYS A 77 17.73 0.83 15.17
N GLY A 78 16.45 0.78 14.77
CA GLY A 78 15.33 0.96 15.69
C GLY A 78 14.90 2.41 15.87
N VAL A 79 15.34 3.31 14.99
CA VAL A 79 14.83 4.68 14.93
C VAL A 79 13.41 4.67 14.37
N VAL A 80 12.49 5.36 15.02
CA VAL A 80 11.08 5.40 14.60
C VAL A 80 10.92 6.22 13.33
N LEU A 81 10.37 5.60 12.29
CA LEU A 81 10.01 6.25 11.02
C LEU A 81 8.52 6.57 10.95
N VAL A 82 7.68 5.64 11.44
CA VAL A 82 6.22 5.82 11.47
C VAL A 82 5.70 5.34 12.82
N GLU A 83 4.97 6.21 13.49
CA GLU A 83 4.35 5.95 14.79
C GLU A 83 2.86 6.27 14.80
N ASN A 84 2.20 5.93 15.89
CA ASN A 84 0.84 6.36 16.15
C ASN A 84 0.86 7.42 17.27
N ASP A 85 0.17 8.52 17.03
CA ASP A 85 -0.12 9.53 18.02
C ASP A 85 -1.50 9.20 18.59
N GLU A 86 -1.53 8.59 19.77
CA GLU A 86 -2.77 8.21 20.44
C GLU A 86 -3.27 9.35 21.30
N ARG A 87 -4.53 9.73 21.07
CA ARG A 87 -5.20 10.79 21.79
C ARG A 87 -6.56 10.35 22.30
N PRO A 88 -6.96 10.75 23.49
CA PRO A 88 -8.31 10.52 23.96
C PRO A 88 -9.31 11.22 23.04
N THR A 89 -10.39 10.54 22.72
CA THR A 89 -11.50 11.05 21.91
C THR A 89 -12.83 10.55 22.44
N VAL A 90 -13.92 11.15 21.99
CA VAL A 90 -15.27 10.74 22.36
C VAL A 90 -15.82 9.78 21.32
N ALA A 91 -16.41 8.67 21.76
CA ALA A 91 -17.19 7.77 20.92
C ALA A 91 -18.66 7.80 21.30
N PHE A 92 -19.53 7.71 20.30
CA PHE A 92 -20.96 7.50 20.46
C PHE A 92 -21.34 6.10 20.01
N SER A 93 -22.03 5.37 20.89
CA SER A 93 -22.62 4.05 20.60
C SER A 93 -24.13 4.16 20.59
N ARG A 94 -24.74 3.88 19.43
CA ARG A 94 -26.20 3.97 19.26
C ARG A 94 -26.89 2.74 19.79
N GLY A 95 -27.65 2.89 20.88
CA GLY A 95 -28.51 1.84 21.42
C GLY A 95 -29.78 1.61 20.57
N ASN A 96 -30.58 0.63 20.99
CA ASN A 96 -31.89 0.37 20.37
C ASN A 96 -32.88 1.48 20.72
N ASN A 97 -33.74 1.87 19.77
CA ASN A 97 -34.84 2.84 19.94
C ASN A 97 -34.38 4.27 20.33
N ILE A 98 -33.17 4.69 20.04
CA ILE A 98 -32.78 6.09 20.20
C ILE A 98 -33.30 6.89 18.99
N SER A 99 -34.21 7.83 19.24
CA SER A 99 -34.80 8.68 18.19
C SER A 99 -33.81 9.76 17.74
N SER A 100 -34.00 10.28 16.52
CA SER A 100 -33.19 11.43 16.03
C SER A 100 -33.33 12.66 16.92
N GLN A 101 -34.52 12.87 17.55
CA GLN A 101 -34.70 13.93 18.55
C GLN A 101 -33.80 13.74 19.75
N SER A 102 -33.75 12.53 20.34
CA SER A 102 -32.87 12.22 21.47
C SER A 102 -31.42 12.38 21.12
N ILE A 103 -31.01 12.04 19.88
CA ILE A 103 -29.64 12.25 19.38
C ILE A 103 -29.35 13.75 19.26
N LYS A 104 -30.31 14.56 18.77
CA LYS A 104 -30.17 16.02 18.70
C LYS A 104 -29.98 16.63 20.08
N GLU A 105 -30.78 16.24 21.05
CA GLU A 105 -30.69 16.70 22.45
C GLU A 105 -29.32 16.31 23.05
N LEU A 106 -28.86 15.07 22.81
CA LEU A 106 -27.57 14.59 23.27
C LEU A 106 -26.41 15.34 22.60
N ALA A 107 -26.48 15.62 21.30
CA ALA A 107 -25.47 16.38 20.56
C ALA A 107 -25.34 17.81 21.09
N ASN A 108 -26.48 18.49 21.34
CA ASN A 108 -26.49 19.80 21.98
C ASN A 108 -25.90 19.75 23.39
N LYS A 109 -26.23 18.74 24.20
CA LYS A 109 -25.66 18.59 25.53
C LYS A 109 -24.16 18.35 25.48
N LEU A 110 -23.70 17.42 24.61
CA LEU A 110 -22.30 17.04 24.47
C LEU A 110 -21.43 18.21 24.00
N SER A 111 -21.95 19.13 23.18
CA SER A 111 -21.22 20.31 22.69
C SER A 111 -20.71 21.23 23.83
N HIS A 112 -21.27 21.15 25.04
CA HIS A 112 -20.79 21.90 26.20
C HIS A 112 -19.62 21.25 26.93
N TYR A 113 -19.31 19.98 26.63
CA TYR A 113 -18.23 19.21 27.28
C TYR A 113 -16.97 19.16 26.43
N ILE A 114 -17.09 19.30 25.10
CA ILE A 114 -16.03 19.04 24.15
C ILE A 114 -15.85 20.19 23.15
N THR A 115 -14.67 20.32 22.60
CA THR A 115 -14.40 21.24 21.49
C THR A 115 -14.75 20.57 20.18
N LEU A 116 -15.64 21.18 19.39
CA LEU A 116 -16.06 20.69 18.08
C LEU A 116 -15.18 21.27 16.98
N THR A 117 -14.70 20.43 16.06
CA THR A 117 -13.79 20.81 14.99
C THR A 117 -14.39 20.78 13.59
N GLU A 118 -15.47 20.00 13.38
CA GLU A 118 -16.10 19.84 12.08
C GLU A 118 -17.33 20.75 11.96
N VAL A 119 -17.45 21.43 10.81
CA VAL A 119 -18.57 22.33 10.51
C VAL A 119 -19.44 21.69 9.41
N ALA A 120 -20.74 21.64 9.60
CA ALA A 120 -21.67 21.11 8.59
C ALA A 120 -21.77 22.06 7.38
N SER A 121 -21.42 21.56 6.20
CA SER A 121 -21.41 22.33 4.96
C SER A 121 -22.64 22.09 4.08
N SER A 122 -23.33 20.95 4.20
CA SER A 122 -24.42 20.59 3.31
C SER A 122 -25.80 21.01 3.83
N ASP A 123 -26.64 21.54 2.95
CA ASP A 123 -28.02 21.89 3.30
C ASP A 123 -28.83 20.66 3.72
N ARG A 124 -28.49 19.48 3.20
CA ARG A 124 -29.13 18.24 3.63
C ARG A 124 -28.89 17.99 5.12
N ALA A 125 -27.66 18.13 5.59
CA ALA A 125 -27.30 17.97 6.99
C ALA A 125 -28.06 18.93 7.91
N LYS A 126 -28.19 20.19 7.49
CA LYS A 126 -28.95 21.23 8.22
C LYS A 126 -30.43 20.90 8.29
N ARG A 127 -31.02 20.42 7.18
CA ARG A 127 -32.42 20.02 7.12
C ARG A 127 -32.74 18.79 7.96
N ASP A 128 -31.85 17.79 7.95
CA ASP A 128 -31.96 16.61 8.80
C ASP A 128 -31.93 16.98 10.30
N TYR A 129 -31.05 17.93 10.69
CA TYR A 129 -31.00 18.46 12.06
C TYR A 129 -32.30 19.23 12.45
N TYR A 130 -32.87 20.03 11.51
CA TYR A 130 -34.13 20.73 11.72
C TYR A 130 -35.29 19.74 11.94
N LEU A 131 -35.40 18.73 11.09
CA LEU A 131 -36.44 17.70 11.12
C LEU A 131 -36.26 16.65 12.22
N ALA A 132 -35.10 16.59 12.88
CA ALA A 132 -34.91 15.74 14.05
C ALA A 132 -35.83 16.11 15.21
N ASP A 133 -36.29 17.36 15.28
CA ASP A 133 -37.31 17.81 16.19
C ASP A 133 -38.70 17.33 15.70
N LYS A 134 -39.44 16.59 16.55
CA LYS A 134 -40.75 16.01 16.19
C LYS A 134 -41.78 17.04 15.83
N ALA A 135 -41.77 18.19 16.50
CA ALA A 135 -42.74 19.28 16.24
C ALA A 135 -42.48 19.89 14.85
N ASN A 136 -41.23 20.15 14.51
CA ASN A 136 -40.82 20.64 13.19
C ASN A 136 -41.13 19.63 12.09
N TYR A 137 -40.81 18.33 12.31
CA TYR A 137 -41.16 17.28 11.36
C TYR A 137 -42.65 17.19 11.09
N LYS A 138 -43.46 17.15 12.15
CA LYS A 138 -44.89 17.13 12.05
C LYS A 138 -45.44 18.33 11.26
N LYS A 139 -45.00 19.56 11.59
CA LYS A 139 -45.37 20.80 10.91
C LYS A 139 -45.03 20.75 9.40
N VAL A 140 -43.84 20.28 9.04
CA VAL A 140 -43.44 20.20 7.63
C VAL A 140 -44.27 19.14 6.91
N VAL A 141 -44.47 17.95 7.50
CA VAL A 141 -45.24 16.87 6.87
C VAL A 141 -46.71 17.29 6.67
N GLU A 142 -47.34 17.97 7.64
CA GLU A 142 -48.66 18.48 7.52
C GLU A 142 -48.82 19.55 6.42
N SER A 143 -47.78 20.30 6.13
CA SER A 143 -47.75 21.30 5.05
C SER A 143 -47.49 20.69 3.65
N LEU A 144 -47.16 19.42 3.55
CA LEU A 144 -46.93 18.77 2.25
C LEU A 144 -48.23 18.58 1.50
N PRO A 145 -48.25 18.76 0.17
CA PRO A 145 -49.37 18.35 -0.68
C PRO A 145 -49.69 16.87 -0.51
N ASP A 146 -50.94 16.49 -0.70
CA ASP A 146 -51.40 15.10 -0.56
C ASP A 146 -50.61 14.13 -1.46
N SER A 147 -50.28 14.53 -2.68
CA SER A 147 -49.47 13.74 -3.61
C SER A 147 -48.04 13.44 -3.11
N LYS A 148 -47.59 14.10 -2.06
CA LYS A 148 -46.30 13.89 -1.40
C LYS A 148 -46.44 13.08 -0.10
N ARG A 149 -47.65 12.77 0.33
CA ARG A 149 -48.00 11.97 1.52
C ARG A 149 -48.69 10.65 1.16
N TYR A 150 -49.47 10.65 0.09
CA TYR A 150 -50.29 9.51 -0.33
C TYR A 150 -50.00 9.14 -1.79
N ASP A 151 -50.26 7.89 -2.13
CA ASP A 151 -50.23 7.40 -3.51
C ASP A 151 -51.55 7.73 -4.23
N LYS A 152 -51.65 7.42 -5.51
CA LYS A 152 -52.82 7.63 -6.34
C LYS A 152 -54.09 6.83 -5.88
N PHE A 153 -53.90 5.90 -4.96
CA PHE A 153 -54.99 5.09 -4.39
C PHE A 153 -55.37 5.53 -2.97
N GLY A 154 -54.78 6.60 -2.44
CA GLY A 154 -55.03 7.12 -1.09
C GLY A 154 -54.27 6.41 0.03
N ASN A 155 -53.33 5.50 -0.28
CA ASN A 155 -52.49 4.87 0.73
C ASN A 155 -51.30 5.77 1.10
N HIS A 156 -50.88 5.72 2.36
CA HIS A 156 -49.68 6.43 2.78
C HIS A 156 -48.46 5.96 1.99
N LEU A 157 -47.65 6.91 1.49
CA LEU A 157 -46.32 6.63 0.96
C LEU A 157 -45.42 6.06 2.06
N SER A 158 -44.35 5.37 1.67
CA SER A 158 -43.37 4.85 2.65
C SER A 158 -42.82 5.98 3.53
N GLU A 159 -42.54 5.69 4.79
CA GLU A 159 -41.92 6.66 5.72
C GLU A 159 -40.66 7.31 5.14
N SER A 160 -39.83 6.54 4.45
CA SER A 160 -38.63 7.06 3.80
C SER A 160 -38.92 8.05 2.66
N THR A 161 -40.01 7.81 1.91
CA THR A 161 -40.44 8.72 0.83
C THR A 161 -41.04 10.01 1.41
N VAL A 162 -41.89 9.90 2.44
CA VAL A 162 -42.47 11.07 3.13
C VAL A 162 -41.33 11.89 3.77
N TYR A 163 -40.36 11.24 4.40
CA TYR A 163 -39.19 11.92 4.97
C TYR A 163 -38.37 12.66 3.90
N ALA A 164 -38.10 12.02 2.77
CA ALA A 164 -37.36 12.66 1.66
C ALA A 164 -38.14 13.90 1.12
N ASN A 165 -39.49 13.81 1.01
CA ASN A 165 -40.31 14.93 0.62
C ASN A 165 -40.32 16.06 1.68
N ALA A 166 -40.32 15.70 2.97
CA ALA A 166 -40.24 16.67 4.06
C ALA A 166 -38.89 17.40 4.05
N VAL A 167 -37.78 16.67 3.83
CA VAL A 167 -36.43 17.28 3.68
C VAL A 167 -36.40 18.30 2.55
N ALA A 168 -37.00 17.97 1.40
CA ALA A 168 -37.04 18.89 0.26
C ALA A 168 -37.91 20.13 0.55
N ALA A 169 -38.93 20.02 1.41
CA ALA A 169 -39.84 21.10 1.75
C ALA A 169 -39.37 22.03 2.87
N VAL A 170 -38.28 21.70 3.59
CA VAL A 170 -37.73 22.61 4.63
C VAL A 170 -37.27 23.91 3.98
N PRO A 171 -37.81 25.08 4.39
CA PRO A 171 -37.40 26.36 3.83
C PRO A 171 -35.97 26.73 4.20
N VAL A 172 -35.28 27.42 3.31
CA VAL A 172 -33.89 27.85 3.52
C VAL A 172 -33.74 28.73 4.76
N SER A 173 -34.76 29.56 5.05
CA SER A 173 -34.75 30.41 6.24
C SER A 173 -34.75 29.64 7.58
N ALA A 174 -35.23 28.39 7.59
CA ALA A 174 -35.29 27.53 8.78
C ALA A 174 -33.95 26.81 9.06
N ILE A 175 -32.97 26.89 8.17
CA ILE A 175 -31.67 26.24 8.28
C ILE A 175 -30.49 27.24 8.28
N ASN A 176 -30.78 28.49 8.62
CA ASN A 176 -29.74 29.52 8.78
C ASN A 176 -29.15 29.45 10.19
N TYR A 177 -28.14 28.61 10.33
CA TYR A 177 -27.44 28.37 11.59
C TYR A 177 -26.14 29.18 11.67
N SER A 178 -25.80 29.62 12.88
CA SER A 178 -24.48 30.21 13.19
C SER A 178 -23.35 29.17 13.04
N GLU A 179 -22.11 29.62 13.02
CA GLU A 179 -20.95 28.71 12.90
C GLU A 179 -20.90 27.67 14.02
N ASP A 180 -21.19 28.06 15.26
CA ASP A 180 -21.19 27.15 16.39
C ASP A 180 -22.35 26.16 16.32
N GLU A 181 -23.53 26.60 15.87
CA GLU A 181 -24.65 25.70 15.61
C GLU A 181 -24.31 24.72 14.47
N LEU A 182 -23.61 25.15 13.42
CA LEU A 182 -23.16 24.27 12.34
C LEU A 182 -22.17 23.19 12.83
N LYS A 183 -21.38 23.45 13.84
CA LYS A 183 -20.56 22.43 14.51
C LYS A 183 -21.42 21.39 15.23
N VAL A 184 -22.47 21.84 15.92
CA VAL A 184 -23.44 20.92 16.55
C VAL A 184 -24.23 20.12 15.51
N VAL A 185 -24.61 20.75 14.40
CA VAL A 185 -25.24 20.05 13.25
C VAL A 185 -24.33 18.95 12.72
N ALA A 186 -23.03 19.22 12.58
CA ALA A 186 -22.07 18.22 12.14
C ALA A 186 -21.97 17.04 13.13
N LEU A 187 -21.87 17.34 14.43
CA LEU A 187 -21.89 16.34 15.49
C LEU A 187 -23.15 15.47 15.47
N PHE A 188 -24.33 16.12 15.40
CA PHE A 188 -25.61 15.42 15.26
C PHE A 188 -25.62 14.46 14.06
N ASN A 189 -25.15 14.91 12.91
CA ASN A 189 -25.15 14.09 11.70
C ASN A 189 -24.25 12.85 11.84
N GLN A 190 -23.06 13.00 12.44
CA GLN A 190 -22.20 11.86 12.74
C GLN A 190 -22.90 10.83 13.64
N MET A 191 -23.53 11.30 14.71
CA MET A 191 -24.26 10.45 15.66
C MET A 191 -25.51 9.82 15.02
N ASN A 192 -26.28 10.59 14.24
CA ASN A 192 -27.53 10.12 13.62
C ASN A 192 -27.31 9.15 12.45
N ALA A 193 -26.19 9.27 11.74
CA ALA A 193 -25.78 8.33 10.70
C ALA A 193 -25.27 6.99 11.25
N THR A 194 -24.98 6.92 12.55
CA THR A 194 -24.52 5.68 13.19
C THR A 194 -25.65 4.64 13.17
N PRO A 195 -25.41 3.43 12.61
CA PRO A 195 -26.41 2.37 12.62
C PRO A 195 -26.80 1.97 14.05
N THR A 196 -28.02 1.48 14.22
CA THR A 196 -28.45 0.89 15.49
C THR A 196 -27.46 -0.20 15.92
N PHE A 197 -26.99 -0.16 17.17
CA PHE A 197 -25.93 -0.99 17.72
C PHE A 197 -24.52 -0.76 17.11
N GLY A 198 -24.36 0.31 16.31
CA GLY A 198 -23.06 0.77 15.84
C GLY A 198 -22.39 1.72 16.83
N SER A 199 -21.10 1.96 16.63
CA SER A 199 -20.32 2.97 17.34
C SER A 199 -19.54 3.80 16.34
N VAL A 200 -19.37 5.09 16.64
CA VAL A 200 -18.59 6.05 15.85
C VAL A 200 -17.72 6.90 16.78
N LYS A 201 -16.48 7.15 16.38
CA LYS A 201 -15.63 8.16 17.02
C LYS A 201 -16.05 9.53 16.49
N LEU A 202 -16.26 10.47 17.40
CA LEU A 202 -16.73 11.80 17.05
C LEU A 202 -15.56 12.71 16.68
N SER A 203 -15.77 13.61 15.72
CA SER A 203 -14.80 14.62 15.31
C SER A 203 -14.70 15.71 16.38
N THR A 204 -13.80 15.52 17.33
CA THR A 204 -13.55 16.44 18.45
C THR A 204 -12.13 16.99 18.39
N GLY A 205 -11.90 18.14 19.02
CA GLY A 205 -10.56 18.58 19.37
C GLY A 205 -9.91 17.66 20.41
N GLU A 206 -8.68 17.96 20.77
CA GLU A 206 -8.00 17.26 21.87
C GLU A 206 -8.79 17.43 23.17
N LEU A 207 -8.98 16.32 23.88
CA LEU A 207 -9.65 16.34 25.18
C LEU A 207 -8.63 16.65 26.27
N SER A 208 -8.92 17.66 27.09
CA SER A 208 -8.16 17.90 28.31
C SER A 208 -8.57 16.92 29.42
N ASP A 209 -7.68 16.71 30.38
CA ASP A 209 -7.96 15.86 31.55
C ASP A 209 -9.23 16.30 32.29
N ASP A 210 -9.51 17.61 32.35
CA ASP A 210 -10.71 18.14 32.99
C ASP A 210 -11.98 17.83 32.19
N GLN A 211 -11.92 17.86 30.85
CA GLN A 211 -13.01 17.44 30.00
C GLN A 211 -13.29 15.94 30.16
N ILE A 212 -12.24 15.12 30.21
CA ILE A 212 -12.36 13.67 30.44
C ILE A 212 -13.03 13.40 31.79
N LYS A 213 -12.59 14.05 32.87
CA LYS A 213 -13.20 13.91 34.20
C LYS A 213 -14.68 14.30 34.21
N LYS A 214 -15.05 15.42 33.56
CA LYS A 214 -16.46 15.87 33.45
C LYS A 214 -17.32 14.87 32.69
N LEU A 215 -16.81 14.36 31.53
CA LEU A 215 -17.52 13.35 30.74
C LEU A 215 -17.75 12.07 31.54
N ASP A 216 -16.80 11.66 32.37
CA ASP A 216 -16.92 10.44 33.17
C ASP A 216 -17.87 10.63 34.38
N ALA A 217 -17.84 11.82 35.01
CA ALA A 217 -18.74 12.18 36.10
C ALA A 217 -20.23 12.18 35.63
N ASP A 218 -20.50 12.73 34.42
CA ASP A 218 -21.84 12.87 33.89
C ASP A 218 -22.26 11.72 32.95
N LYS A 219 -21.53 10.61 32.97
CA LYS A 219 -21.76 9.41 32.12
C LYS A 219 -23.20 8.88 32.17
N LYS A 220 -23.90 9.04 33.29
CA LYS A 220 -25.30 8.62 33.43
C LYS A 220 -26.26 9.46 32.59
N GLU A 221 -25.89 10.71 32.30
CA GLU A 221 -26.71 11.65 31.53
C GLU A 221 -26.32 11.69 30.06
N LEU A 222 -25.12 11.20 29.72
CA LEU A 222 -24.56 11.14 28.38
C LEU A 222 -24.66 9.69 27.83
N LEU A 223 -25.90 9.20 27.70
CA LEU A 223 -26.17 7.82 27.28
C LEU A 223 -25.53 7.48 25.91
N GLY A 224 -24.72 6.45 25.89
CA GLY A 224 -24.00 6.00 24.69
C GLY A 224 -22.70 6.75 24.39
N ILE A 225 -22.35 7.76 25.19
CA ILE A 225 -21.06 8.47 25.08
C ILE A 225 -20.02 7.76 25.96
N SER A 226 -18.83 7.60 25.41
CA SER A 226 -17.66 7.06 26.12
C SER A 226 -16.38 7.75 25.67
N VAL A 227 -15.43 7.89 26.56
CA VAL A 227 -14.05 8.29 26.21
C VAL A 227 -13.32 7.05 25.72
N THR A 228 -12.67 7.15 24.58
CA THR A 228 -11.88 6.08 23.96
C THR A 228 -10.57 6.66 23.42
N SER A 229 -9.66 5.82 22.93
CA SER A 229 -8.47 6.27 22.24
C SER A 229 -8.72 6.34 20.72
N ASN A 230 -8.24 7.40 20.10
CA ASN A 230 -8.06 7.47 18.66
C ASN A 230 -6.57 7.64 18.34
N TRP A 231 -6.08 6.92 17.34
CA TRP A 231 -4.70 7.03 16.92
C TRP A 231 -4.62 7.72 15.56
N HIS A 232 -3.63 8.58 15.42
CA HIS A 232 -3.31 9.24 14.17
C HIS A 232 -1.95 8.74 13.68
N ARG A 233 -1.89 8.31 12.43
CA ARG A 233 -0.64 7.84 11.83
C ARG A 233 0.27 9.02 11.56
N ARG A 234 1.47 9.02 12.14
CA ARG A 234 2.45 10.09 11.99
C ARG A 234 3.76 9.55 11.44
N LYS A 235 4.19 10.11 10.31
CA LYS A 235 5.51 9.87 9.76
C LYS A 235 6.49 10.88 10.36
N LYS A 236 7.68 10.43 10.71
CA LYS A 236 8.80 11.32 10.97
C LYS A 236 9.33 11.85 9.63
N GLY A 237 9.76 13.10 9.59
CA GLY A 237 10.30 13.69 8.37
C GLY A 237 11.49 12.89 7.83
N THR A 238 11.32 12.28 6.66
CA THR A 238 12.35 11.49 5.97
C THR A 238 12.03 11.44 4.48
N SER A 239 13.04 11.36 3.63
CA SER A 239 12.92 11.16 2.19
C SER A 239 12.21 9.85 1.81
N LEU A 240 12.18 8.88 2.72
CA LEU A 240 11.48 7.61 2.55
C LEU A 240 9.96 7.75 2.69
N SER A 241 9.41 8.95 2.91
CA SER A 241 8.00 9.17 3.18
C SER A 241 7.07 8.47 2.17
N ASP A 242 7.42 8.48 0.90
CA ASP A 242 6.61 7.86 -0.16
C ASP A 242 6.74 6.33 -0.16
N ILE A 243 7.95 5.81 0.11
CA ILE A 243 8.21 4.36 0.27
C ILE A 243 7.45 3.79 1.49
N LEU A 244 7.38 4.55 2.59
CA LEU A 244 6.59 4.17 3.75
C LEU A 244 5.10 4.02 3.41
N GLY A 245 4.60 4.77 2.45
CA GLY A 245 3.23 4.67 1.98
C GLY A 245 2.24 5.45 2.84
N THR A 246 0.96 5.28 2.58
CA THR A 246 -0.14 5.99 3.22
C THR A 246 -1.24 5.04 3.68
N ILE A 247 -2.09 5.53 4.58
CA ILE A 247 -3.30 4.82 5.02
C ILE A 247 -4.55 5.61 4.63
N SER A 248 -5.69 4.94 4.54
CA SER A 248 -6.98 5.61 4.36
C SER A 248 -7.38 6.35 5.64
N THR A 249 -8.18 7.41 5.48
CA THR A 249 -8.83 8.09 6.61
C THR A 249 -10.05 7.29 7.07
N GLU A 250 -10.52 7.48 8.31
CA GLU A 250 -11.73 6.84 8.81
C GLU A 250 -12.99 7.20 7.98
N LYS A 251 -13.03 8.43 7.45
CA LYS A 251 -14.11 8.90 6.56
C LYS A 251 -14.07 8.22 5.18
N ALA A 252 -12.89 7.99 4.63
CA ALA A 252 -12.71 7.30 3.36
C ALA A 252 -12.94 5.79 3.50
N GLY A 253 -12.55 5.22 4.65
CA GLY A 253 -12.70 3.80 4.94
C GLY A 253 -11.92 2.89 3.98
N LEU A 254 -12.52 1.74 3.66
CA LEU A 254 -11.93 0.75 2.78
C LEU A 254 -11.91 1.23 1.31
N PRO A 255 -10.83 1.00 0.55
CA PRO A 255 -10.78 1.27 -0.89
C PRO A 255 -11.89 0.51 -1.64
N ARG A 256 -12.61 1.20 -2.52
CA ARG A 256 -13.81 0.66 -3.21
C ARG A 256 -13.54 -0.64 -3.94
N GLU A 257 -12.38 -0.75 -4.59
CA GLU A 257 -11.96 -1.89 -5.39
C GLU A 257 -11.66 -3.13 -4.53
N GLU A 258 -11.25 -2.93 -3.27
CA GLU A 258 -10.83 -3.99 -2.35
C GLU A 258 -11.83 -4.26 -1.21
N VAL A 259 -12.97 -3.56 -1.15
CA VAL A 259 -13.96 -3.68 -0.07
C VAL A 259 -14.34 -5.14 0.22
N LYS A 260 -14.64 -5.92 -0.82
CA LYS A 260 -15.02 -7.33 -0.66
C LYS A 260 -13.92 -8.17 -0.02
N LYS A 261 -12.65 -7.91 -0.37
CA LYS A 261 -11.46 -8.59 0.17
C LYS A 261 -11.31 -8.30 1.67
N TYR A 262 -11.39 -7.02 2.06
CA TYR A 262 -11.24 -6.60 3.45
C TYR A 262 -12.42 -7.06 4.33
N LEU A 263 -13.67 -6.97 3.84
CA LEU A 263 -14.83 -7.47 4.59
C LEU A 263 -14.75 -8.97 4.87
N LYS A 264 -14.24 -9.78 3.92
CA LYS A 264 -13.98 -11.22 4.14
C LYS A 264 -12.92 -11.46 5.22
N LYS A 265 -11.96 -10.56 5.38
CA LYS A 265 -10.95 -10.59 6.45
C LYS A 265 -11.48 -10.04 7.79
N GLY A 266 -12.75 -9.64 7.86
CA GLY A 266 -13.40 -9.15 9.08
C GLY A 266 -13.26 -7.66 9.33
N TYR A 267 -12.78 -6.86 8.37
CA TYR A 267 -12.70 -5.41 8.46
C TYR A 267 -14.11 -4.79 8.44
N SER A 268 -14.24 -3.59 8.98
CA SER A 268 -15.43 -2.75 8.87
C SER A 268 -15.24 -1.70 7.77
N LEU A 269 -16.34 -1.19 7.20
CA LEU A 269 -16.28 -0.24 6.07
C LEU A 269 -15.44 1.02 6.35
N ASN A 270 -15.44 1.48 7.59
CA ASN A 270 -14.74 2.68 8.05
C ASN A 270 -13.33 2.40 8.62
N ASP A 271 -12.81 1.18 8.45
CA ASP A 271 -11.45 0.90 8.90
C ASP A 271 -10.41 1.62 8.06
N ARG A 272 -9.35 2.03 8.75
CA ARG A 272 -8.16 2.60 8.13
C ARG A 272 -7.21 1.48 7.74
N VAL A 273 -6.90 1.41 6.45
CA VAL A 273 -6.02 0.39 5.86
C VAL A 273 -4.91 1.05 5.06
N GLY A 274 -3.81 0.34 4.85
CA GLY A 274 -2.74 0.79 3.98
C GLY A 274 -3.23 0.95 2.54
N THR A 275 -2.90 2.08 1.93
CA THR A 275 -3.32 2.43 0.56
C THR A 275 -2.19 2.37 -0.44
N SER A 276 -0.93 2.48 0.01
CA SER A 276 0.24 2.42 -0.86
C SER A 276 1.47 1.83 -0.15
N TYR A 277 2.39 1.33 -0.93
CA TYR A 277 3.73 0.83 -0.59
C TYR A 277 3.80 0.01 0.71
N LEU A 278 4.72 0.29 1.65
CA LEU A 278 4.90 -0.52 2.87
C LEU A 278 3.62 -0.63 3.69
N GLU A 279 2.90 0.47 3.88
CA GLU A 279 1.63 0.44 4.61
C GLU A 279 0.61 -0.53 3.99
N LYS A 280 0.55 -0.61 2.65
CA LYS A 280 -0.36 -1.53 1.94
C LYS A 280 0.20 -2.95 1.87
N GLN A 281 1.49 -3.09 1.56
CA GLN A 281 2.14 -4.38 1.36
C GLN A 281 2.14 -5.23 2.62
N TYR A 282 2.38 -4.59 3.77
CA TYR A 282 2.42 -5.23 5.08
C TYR A 282 1.15 -4.99 5.91
N GLU A 283 -0.01 -4.75 5.24
CA GLU A 283 -1.30 -4.53 5.90
C GLU A 283 -1.62 -5.62 6.93
N ASP A 284 -1.43 -6.89 6.57
CA ASP A 284 -1.77 -8.03 7.42
C ASP A 284 -0.90 -8.12 8.69
N ASP A 285 0.31 -7.56 8.67
CA ASP A 285 1.19 -7.47 9.84
C ASP A 285 0.92 -6.16 10.62
N LEU A 286 0.83 -5.04 9.92
CA LEU A 286 0.67 -3.73 10.54
C LEU A 286 -0.71 -3.52 11.19
N GLN A 287 -1.76 -4.16 10.70
CA GLN A 287 -3.11 -4.03 11.26
C GLN A 287 -3.21 -4.68 12.63
N GLY A 288 -3.69 -3.94 13.63
CA GLY A 288 -3.96 -4.48 14.96
C GLY A 288 -5.17 -5.43 14.99
N ILE A 289 -5.15 -6.34 15.94
CA ILE A 289 -6.30 -7.18 16.26
C ILE A 289 -7.29 -6.34 17.06
N ARG A 290 -8.56 -6.33 16.62
CA ARG A 290 -9.61 -5.55 17.27
C ARG A 290 -9.99 -6.13 18.62
N GLN A 291 -10.28 -5.27 19.53
CA GLN A 291 -11.03 -5.62 20.73
C GLN A 291 -12.52 -5.74 20.37
N ILE A 292 -13.14 -6.82 20.78
CA ILE A 292 -14.56 -7.05 20.58
C ILE A 292 -15.22 -7.11 21.95
N ARG A 293 -16.16 -6.19 22.20
CA ARG A 293 -16.97 -6.15 23.40
C ARG A 293 -18.42 -6.50 23.07
N LYS A 294 -19.04 -7.33 23.87
CA LYS A 294 -20.46 -7.63 23.80
C LYS A 294 -21.17 -6.82 24.86
N VAL A 295 -21.96 -5.84 24.42
CA VAL A 295 -22.77 -4.98 25.30
C VAL A 295 -24.20 -5.51 25.31
N VAL A 296 -24.73 -5.76 26.50
CA VAL A 296 -26.13 -6.17 26.72
C VAL A 296 -26.90 -5.00 27.33
N VAL A 297 -28.04 -4.66 26.74
CA VAL A 297 -28.90 -3.59 27.21
C VAL A 297 -30.27 -4.13 27.62
N ASN A 298 -30.90 -3.51 28.61
CA ASN A 298 -32.28 -3.82 28.98
C ASN A 298 -33.30 -3.16 28.01
N LYS A 299 -34.60 -3.44 28.19
CA LYS A 299 -35.69 -2.87 27.37
C LYS A 299 -35.73 -1.33 27.36
N LYS A 300 -35.12 -0.68 28.36
CA LYS A 300 -35.01 0.79 28.48
C LYS A 300 -33.71 1.34 27.86
N GLY A 301 -32.88 0.50 27.19
CA GLY A 301 -31.63 0.90 26.58
C GLY A 301 -30.45 1.05 27.58
N LYS A 302 -30.63 0.76 28.88
CA LYS A 302 -29.57 0.84 29.88
C LYS A 302 -28.64 -0.37 29.74
N VAL A 303 -27.32 -0.14 29.73
CA VAL A 303 -26.29 -1.19 29.73
C VAL A 303 -26.40 -2.02 31.02
N VAL A 304 -26.54 -3.31 30.85
CA VAL A 304 -26.60 -4.31 31.93
C VAL A 304 -25.28 -5.06 32.07
N SER A 305 -24.61 -5.29 30.94
CA SER A 305 -23.33 -5.99 30.90
C SER A 305 -22.51 -5.48 29.72
N ASP A 306 -21.21 -5.33 29.92
CA ASP A 306 -20.22 -4.96 28.90
C ASP A 306 -18.99 -5.86 29.09
N ASN A 307 -18.92 -6.92 28.30
CA ASN A 307 -17.90 -7.95 28.43
C ASN A 307 -17.00 -7.97 27.20
N ILE A 308 -15.70 -7.97 27.40
CA ILE A 308 -14.72 -8.21 26.35
C ILE A 308 -14.80 -9.70 25.96
N THR A 309 -15.14 -9.96 24.69
CA THR A 309 -15.20 -11.32 24.12
C THR A 309 -13.95 -11.65 23.32
N GLN A 310 -13.20 -10.63 22.91
CA GLN A 310 -11.90 -10.75 22.26
C GLN A 310 -11.03 -9.59 22.69
N GLU A 311 -9.86 -9.91 23.25
CA GLU A 311 -8.86 -8.88 23.55
C GLU A 311 -8.26 -8.30 22.26
N GLY A 312 -8.06 -7.00 22.27
CA GLY A 312 -7.37 -6.31 21.19
C GLY A 312 -5.86 -6.36 21.36
N LYS A 313 -5.14 -6.43 20.25
CA LYS A 313 -3.67 -6.31 20.23
C LYS A 313 -3.25 -5.27 19.22
N SER A 314 -2.21 -4.49 19.54
CA SER A 314 -1.56 -3.59 18.58
C SER A 314 -0.99 -4.36 17.40
N GLY A 315 -0.92 -3.73 16.24
CA GLY A 315 -0.32 -4.33 15.05
C GLY A 315 1.16 -4.63 15.23
N ARG A 316 1.70 -5.51 14.41
CA ARG A 316 3.12 -5.90 14.44
C ARG A 316 4.00 -4.77 13.96
N ASN A 317 5.16 -4.63 14.58
CA ASN A 317 6.16 -3.64 14.21
C ASN A 317 7.05 -4.16 13.07
N LEU A 318 7.34 -3.30 12.10
CA LEU A 318 8.29 -3.58 11.02
C LEU A 318 9.64 -2.94 11.33
N LYS A 319 10.72 -3.69 11.17
CA LYS A 319 12.07 -3.19 11.16
C LYS A 319 12.61 -3.25 9.74
N LEU A 320 13.09 -2.12 9.22
CA LEU A 320 13.61 -2.02 7.86
C LEU A 320 15.07 -2.48 7.77
N THR A 321 15.53 -2.69 6.55
CA THR A 321 16.95 -2.92 6.23
C THR A 321 17.72 -1.61 6.08
N ILE A 322 17.02 -0.50 5.85
CA ILE A 322 17.59 0.82 5.62
C ILE A 322 17.95 1.47 6.96
N ASP A 323 19.20 1.88 7.12
CA ASP A 323 19.68 2.73 8.21
C ASP A 323 19.44 4.19 7.83
N LEU A 324 18.66 4.91 8.63
CA LEU A 324 18.29 6.30 8.34
C LEU A 324 19.52 7.24 8.25
N ASN A 325 20.56 6.97 9.04
CA ASN A 325 21.76 7.77 8.99
C ASN A 325 22.50 7.60 7.64
N TYR A 326 22.62 6.35 7.16
CA TYR A 326 23.20 6.09 5.84
C TYR A 326 22.32 6.68 4.71
N GLN A 327 21.02 6.49 4.78
CA GLN A 327 20.05 7.08 3.83
C GLN A 327 20.25 8.61 3.72
N ASN A 328 20.29 9.32 4.85
CA ASN A 328 20.49 10.77 4.90
C ASN A 328 21.86 11.19 4.33
N LYS A 329 22.90 10.36 4.49
CA LYS A 329 24.22 10.61 3.86
C LYS A 329 24.15 10.49 2.34
N VAL A 330 23.49 9.43 1.85
CA VAL A 330 23.30 9.24 0.40
C VAL A 330 22.53 10.41 -0.20
N GLU A 331 21.47 10.88 0.46
CA GLU A 331 20.73 12.07 0.02
C GLU A 331 21.59 13.33 -0.01
N SER A 332 22.44 13.52 1.00
CA SER A 332 23.36 14.65 1.06
C SER A 332 24.36 14.61 -0.10
N ILE A 333 24.85 13.42 -0.45
CA ILE A 333 25.72 13.20 -1.62
C ILE A 333 24.94 13.58 -2.90
N LEU A 334 23.71 13.07 -3.07
CA LEU A 334 22.90 13.43 -4.24
C LEU A 334 22.63 14.93 -4.32
N LYS A 335 22.27 15.58 -3.20
CA LYS A 335 22.01 17.04 -3.14
C LYS A 335 23.24 17.84 -3.54
N GLN A 336 24.43 17.43 -3.10
CA GLN A 336 25.68 18.07 -3.46
C GLN A 336 25.94 18.00 -4.96
N TYR A 337 25.92 16.80 -5.53
CA TYR A 337 26.28 16.62 -6.95
C TYR A 337 25.17 17.10 -7.89
N TYR A 338 23.94 16.72 -7.65
CA TYR A 338 22.83 17.13 -8.51
C TYR A 338 22.56 18.63 -8.42
N GLY A 339 22.68 19.24 -7.23
CA GLY A 339 22.59 20.68 -7.06
C GLY A 339 23.69 21.44 -7.83
N SER A 340 24.92 20.92 -7.85
CA SER A 340 26.02 21.48 -8.66
C SER A 340 25.73 21.37 -10.17
N GLU A 341 25.17 20.24 -10.62
CA GLU A 341 24.79 20.05 -12.02
C GLU A 341 23.66 20.99 -12.46
N LEU A 342 22.66 21.21 -11.60
CA LEU A 342 21.59 22.18 -11.83
C LEU A 342 22.14 23.63 -11.92
N SER A 343 22.99 24.00 -10.96
CA SER A 343 23.59 25.34 -10.91
C SER A 343 24.45 25.64 -12.13
N SER A 344 25.08 24.63 -12.72
CA SER A 344 25.90 24.76 -13.93
C SER A 344 25.10 24.70 -15.24
N GLY A 345 23.77 24.46 -15.17
CA GLY A 345 22.92 24.31 -16.35
C GLY A 345 23.00 22.92 -17.03
N ARG A 346 23.89 22.04 -16.56
CA ARG A 346 24.02 20.69 -17.17
C ARG A 346 22.84 19.79 -16.92
N ALA A 347 22.05 20.03 -15.88
CA ALA A 347 20.84 19.30 -15.53
C ALA A 347 19.54 19.97 -16.03
N SER A 348 19.60 20.88 -17.01
CA SER A 348 18.42 21.67 -17.47
C SER A 348 17.26 20.82 -17.96
N PHE A 349 17.50 19.63 -18.47
CA PHE A 349 16.49 18.67 -18.94
C PHE A 349 16.36 17.45 -18.02
N SER A 350 17.16 17.36 -16.98
CA SER A 350 17.19 16.20 -16.10
C SER A 350 15.95 16.13 -15.24
N GLU A 351 15.31 14.96 -15.22
CA GLU A 351 14.18 14.65 -14.34
C GLU A 351 14.62 14.41 -12.90
N GLY A 352 15.88 14.16 -12.65
CA GLY A 352 16.42 13.86 -11.34
C GLY A 352 17.72 13.08 -11.34
N MET A 353 18.16 12.70 -10.15
CA MET A 353 19.27 11.78 -9.94
C MET A 353 18.83 10.72 -8.92
N TYR A 354 19.07 9.45 -9.23
CA TYR A 354 18.55 8.30 -8.47
C TYR A 354 19.66 7.35 -8.11
N ALA A 355 19.64 6.87 -6.87
CA ALA A 355 20.67 5.95 -6.36
C ALA A 355 20.05 4.87 -5.48
N VAL A 356 20.56 3.63 -5.64
CA VAL A 356 20.19 2.46 -4.85
C VAL A 356 21.44 1.81 -4.32
N ALA A 357 21.42 1.34 -3.07
CA ALA A 357 22.47 0.53 -2.47
C ALA A 357 21.88 -0.79 -1.95
N ILE A 358 22.53 -1.92 -2.23
CA ILE A 358 22.12 -3.27 -1.86
C ILE A 358 23.30 -4.01 -1.23
N GLU A 359 23.05 -4.81 -0.19
CA GLU A 359 24.01 -5.78 0.34
C GLU A 359 23.96 -7.06 -0.51
N PRO A 360 25.02 -7.39 -1.27
CA PRO A 360 24.97 -8.46 -2.27
C PRO A 360 24.66 -9.85 -1.69
N SER A 361 25.16 -10.14 -0.51
CA SER A 361 25.04 -11.46 0.13
C SER A 361 23.64 -11.75 0.70
N THR A 362 22.83 -10.73 0.95
CA THR A 362 21.53 -10.87 1.62
C THR A 362 20.35 -10.32 0.81
N GLY A 363 20.60 -9.42 -0.14
CA GLY A 363 19.58 -8.69 -0.86
C GLY A 363 18.95 -7.54 -0.05
N LYS A 364 19.49 -7.20 1.12
CA LYS A 364 19.02 -6.04 1.90
C LYS A 364 19.24 -4.77 1.13
N VAL A 365 18.19 -3.99 0.98
CA VAL A 365 18.28 -2.64 0.46
C VAL A 365 18.80 -1.73 1.57
N LEU A 366 19.95 -1.12 1.33
CA LEU A 366 20.67 -0.27 2.30
C LEU A 366 20.29 1.20 2.16
N ALA A 367 19.98 1.64 0.95
CA ALA A 367 19.46 2.97 0.65
C ALA A 367 18.65 2.99 -0.66
N MET A 368 17.64 3.85 -0.69
CA MET A 368 16.83 4.21 -1.86
C MET A 368 16.69 5.73 -1.88
N ALA A 369 17.51 6.41 -2.64
CA ALA A 369 17.50 7.87 -2.67
C ALA A 369 17.27 8.38 -4.09
N GLY A 370 16.40 9.36 -4.22
CA GLY A 370 16.14 10.04 -5.47
C GLY A 370 15.86 11.51 -5.22
N LEU A 371 16.33 12.35 -6.10
CA LEU A 371 16.04 13.78 -6.11
C LEU A 371 15.50 14.17 -7.48
N LYS A 372 14.44 14.95 -7.51
CA LYS A 372 13.94 15.58 -8.72
C LYS A 372 14.04 17.10 -8.61
N ASN A 373 14.14 17.75 -9.77
CA ASN A 373 14.04 19.19 -9.88
C ASN A 373 12.57 19.59 -10.08
N ASP A 374 12.01 20.29 -9.11
CA ASP A 374 10.69 20.90 -9.21
C ASP A 374 10.82 22.42 -9.24
N HIS A 375 10.86 22.98 -10.46
CA HIS A 375 10.98 24.43 -10.70
C HIS A 375 12.16 25.10 -9.94
N GLY A 376 13.31 24.45 -9.93
CA GLY A 376 14.52 24.93 -9.25
C GLY A 376 14.68 24.44 -7.81
N ASN A 377 13.67 23.78 -7.24
CA ASN A 377 13.74 23.17 -5.90
C ASN A 377 14.10 21.68 -6.00
N LEU A 378 15.04 21.24 -5.19
CA LEU A 378 15.33 19.82 -5.04
C LEU A 378 14.30 19.18 -4.11
N VAL A 379 13.54 18.25 -4.65
CA VAL A 379 12.49 17.52 -3.93
C VAL A 379 12.86 16.03 -3.89
N ASP A 380 12.65 15.41 -2.74
CA ASP A 380 12.85 13.96 -2.58
C ASP A 380 11.92 13.18 -3.52
N ASP A 381 12.49 12.17 -4.18
CA ASP A 381 11.80 11.29 -5.15
C ASP A 381 12.34 9.85 -5.04
N SER A 382 12.39 9.32 -3.81
CA SER A 382 12.88 7.96 -3.57
C SER A 382 12.09 6.89 -4.33
N LEU A 383 10.79 7.13 -4.62
CA LEU A 383 9.99 6.25 -5.47
C LEU A 383 10.53 6.13 -6.90
N GLY A 384 11.19 7.16 -7.40
CA GLY A 384 11.81 7.11 -8.73
C GLY A 384 12.80 5.96 -8.87
N THR A 385 13.38 5.47 -7.77
CA THR A 385 14.30 4.32 -7.78
C THR A 385 13.66 3.00 -8.20
N ILE A 386 12.36 2.85 -8.06
CA ILE A 386 11.59 1.64 -8.40
C ILE A 386 10.48 1.87 -9.43
N ALA A 387 10.18 3.13 -9.75
CA ALA A 387 9.06 3.47 -10.65
C ALA A 387 9.49 4.10 -11.97
N LYS A 388 10.65 4.76 -12.04
CA LYS A 388 11.14 5.43 -13.26
C LYS A 388 12.13 4.54 -14.01
N ASN A 389 12.02 4.57 -15.33
CA ASN A 389 12.82 3.74 -16.23
C ASN A 389 13.66 4.61 -17.13
N PHE A 390 14.95 4.31 -17.24
CA PHE A 390 15.88 5.04 -18.09
C PHE A 390 16.75 4.07 -18.89
N THR A 391 17.10 4.45 -20.10
CA THR A 391 18.02 3.69 -20.95
C THR A 391 19.39 3.61 -20.27
N PRO A 392 19.92 2.38 -20.04
CA PRO A 392 21.04 2.16 -19.15
C PRO A 392 22.41 2.44 -19.80
N GLY A 393 22.51 2.35 -21.12
CA GLY A 393 23.79 2.41 -21.83
C GLY A 393 24.72 1.24 -21.46
N SER A 394 26.00 1.49 -21.58
CA SER A 394 27.07 0.48 -21.49
C SER A 394 27.17 -0.30 -20.18
N VAL A 395 26.37 0.00 -19.16
CA VAL A 395 26.39 -0.80 -17.90
C VAL A 395 25.92 -2.24 -18.12
N VAL A 396 25.06 -2.51 -19.12
CA VAL A 396 24.53 -3.85 -19.39
C VAL A 396 25.51 -4.79 -20.10
N LYS A 397 26.65 -4.32 -20.55
CA LYS A 397 27.60 -5.08 -21.39
C LYS A 397 28.10 -6.39 -20.74
N GLY A 398 28.15 -6.48 -19.43
CA GLY A 398 28.38 -7.74 -18.73
C GLY A 398 27.32 -8.80 -18.99
N ALA A 399 26.05 -8.39 -19.02
CA ALA A 399 24.95 -9.28 -19.37
C ALA A 399 24.96 -9.66 -20.86
N THR A 400 25.41 -8.77 -21.73
CA THR A 400 25.60 -9.08 -23.18
C THR A 400 26.66 -10.16 -23.39
N LEU A 401 27.83 -10.06 -22.72
CA LEU A 401 28.83 -11.10 -22.76
C LEU A 401 28.26 -12.42 -22.23
N SER A 402 27.53 -12.39 -21.13
CA SER A 402 26.89 -13.57 -20.57
C SER A 402 25.95 -14.24 -21.60
N SER A 403 25.16 -13.45 -22.37
CA SER A 403 24.34 -13.99 -23.44
C SER A 403 25.17 -14.68 -24.52
N GLY A 404 26.33 -14.13 -24.86
CA GLY A 404 27.26 -14.75 -25.80
C GLY A 404 27.79 -16.11 -25.32
N TRP A 405 28.17 -16.24 -24.06
CA TRP A 405 28.66 -17.49 -23.46
C TRP A 405 27.53 -18.50 -23.26
N GLU A 406 26.40 -18.10 -22.72
CA GLU A 406 25.24 -18.97 -22.52
C GLU A 406 24.80 -19.63 -23.82
N ASN A 407 24.79 -18.88 -24.91
CA ASN A 407 24.42 -19.36 -26.23
C ASN A 407 25.61 -19.95 -27.03
N LYS A 408 26.78 -20.08 -26.43
CA LYS A 408 28.01 -20.71 -27.00
C LYS A 408 28.51 -20.02 -28.28
N VAL A 409 28.22 -18.73 -28.44
CA VAL A 409 28.73 -17.92 -29.57
C VAL A 409 29.94 -17.08 -29.17
N LEU A 410 30.31 -17.08 -27.90
CA LEU A 410 31.53 -16.49 -27.35
C LEU A 410 32.26 -17.53 -26.48
N ARG A 411 33.57 -17.50 -26.40
CA ARG A 411 34.38 -18.47 -25.64
C ARG A 411 35.37 -17.78 -24.70
N GLY A 412 35.14 -17.93 -23.37
CA GLY A 412 36.08 -17.38 -22.38
C GLY A 412 36.41 -15.91 -22.66
N ASN A 413 37.69 -15.54 -22.51
CA ASN A 413 38.17 -14.17 -22.76
C ASN A 413 38.57 -13.98 -24.24
N GLU A 414 37.70 -14.36 -25.19
CA GLU A 414 37.96 -14.32 -26.65
C GLU A 414 38.33 -12.93 -27.11
N VAL A 415 39.30 -12.90 -28.08
CA VAL A 415 39.73 -11.66 -28.72
C VAL A 415 38.94 -11.45 -30.02
N LEU A 416 38.25 -10.32 -30.13
CA LEU A 416 37.62 -9.84 -31.36
C LEU A 416 38.24 -8.50 -31.77
N TYR A 417 38.03 -8.09 -33.02
CA TYR A 417 38.58 -6.81 -33.51
C TYR A 417 37.50 -5.72 -33.30
N ASP A 418 37.82 -4.70 -32.48
CA ASP A 418 37.00 -3.46 -32.49
C ASP A 418 37.15 -2.77 -33.83
N GLN A 419 36.04 -2.56 -34.51
CA GLN A 419 35.95 -1.97 -35.84
C GLN A 419 34.57 -1.35 -36.05
N GLU A 420 34.45 -0.44 -37.01
CA GLU A 420 33.13 0.11 -37.34
C GLU A 420 32.25 -0.97 -37.96
N ILE A 421 30.97 -1.07 -37.48
CA ILE A 421 29.95 -2.01 -37.95
C ILE A 421 28.66 -1.25 -38.15
N ALA A 422 28.12 -1.14 -39.38
CA ALA A 422 26.88 -0.46 -39.68
C ALA A 422 26.76 0.96 -39.05
N ASN A 423 27.80 1.75 -39.19
CA ASN A 423 27.93 3.08 -38.58
C ASN A 423 28.01 3.10 -37.04
N ILE A 424 28.05 1.96 -36.39
CA ILE A 424 28.25 1.86 -34.92
C ILE A 424 29.77 1.83 -34.67
N ARG A 425 30.20 2.69 -33.76
CA ARG A 425 31.62 2.81 -33.34
C ARG A 425 31.75 2.77 -31.81
N SER A 426 32.89 2.31 -31.34
CA SER A 426 33.34 2.59 -30.00
C SER A 426 34.04 3.96 -29.98
N TRP A 427 34.05 4.64 -28.84
CA TRP A 427 34.66 5.98 -28.70
C TRP A 427 36.16 6.02 -29.09
N PHE A 428 36.84 4.89 -29.04
CA PHE A 428 38.28 4.73 -29.35
C PHE A 428 38.53 4.06 -30.72
N THR A 429 37.50 3.62 -31.47
CA THR A 429 37.66 2.92 -32.76
C THR A 429 38.44 3.77 -33.76
N ARG A 430 39.63 3.28 -34.18
CA ARG A 430 40.50 3.93 -35.16
C ARG A 430 41.04 2.92 -36.20
N GLY A 431 40.22 1.96 -36.61
CA GLY A 431 40.57 0.84 -37.47
C GLY A 431 40.36 -0.50 -36.76
N LEU A 432 41.16 -1.51 -37.08
CA LEU A 432 41.06 -2.83 -36.50
C LEU A 432 41.90 -2.89 -35.21
N THR A 433 41.26 -2.96 -34.05
CA THR A 433 41.97 -3.06 -32.75
C THR A 433 41.56 -4.37 -32.07
N PRO A 434 42.51 -5.34 -31.88
CA PRO A 434 42.18 -6.58 -31.17
C PRO A 434 42.01 -6.32 -29.69
N ILE A 435 40.84 -6.73 -29.12
CA ILE A 435 40.54 -6.60 -27.71
C ILE A 435 39.87 -7.88 -27.19
N SER A 436 40.21 -8.28 -25.98
CA SER A 436 39.55 -9.39 -25.28
C SER A 436 38.21 -8.99 -24.70
N ALA A 437 37.40 -9.96 -24.25
CA ALA A 437 36.14 -9.70 -23.58
C ALA A 437 36.28 -8.80 -22.34
N ALA A 438 37.31 -9.02 -21.50
CA ALA A 438 37.60 -8.17 -20.35
C ALA A 438 37.98 -6.74 -20.79
N GLN A 439 38.81 -6.59 -21.81
CA GLN A 439 39.15 -5.28 -22.39
C GLN A 439 37.96 -4.60 -23.05
N ALA A 440 37.03 -5.35 -23.64
CA ALA A 440 35.80 -4.80 -24.19
C ALA A 440 34.92 -4.16 -23.09
N LEU A 441 34.94 -4.67 -21.86
CA LEU A 441 34.32 -4.03 -20.71
C LEU A 441 35.12 -2.82 -20.23
N GLU A 442 36.42 -2.93 -20.08
CA GLU A 442 37.30 -1.84 -19.64
C GLU A 442 37.22 -0.63 -20.56
N TYR A 443 37.35 -0.84 -21.89
CA TYR A 443 37.30 0.20 -22.92
C TYR A 443 35.84 0.60 -23.27
N SER A 444 34.88 -0.14 -22.74
CA SER A 444 33.46 0.04 -23.05
C SER A 444 33.15 -0.07 -24.55
N SER A 445 33.72 -1.08 -25.25
CA SER A 445 33.53 -1.29 -26.68
C SER A 445 32.06 -1.56 -27.03
N ASN A 446 31.50 -0.78 -27.95
CA ASN A 446 30.17 -1.02 -28.52
C ASN A 446 30.23 -2.14 -29.55
N THR A 447 31.24 -2.10 -30.40
CA THR A 447 31.34 -2.99 -31.57
C THR A 447 31.66 -4.42 -31.18
N TYR A 448 32.36 -4.64 -30.07
CA TYR A 448 32.51 -5.98 -29.51
C TYR A 448 31.12 -6.58 -29.15
N MET A 449 30.25 -5.81 -28.51
CA MET A 449 28.88 -6.23 -28.13
C MET A 449 27.97 -6.44 -29.36
N VAL A 450 28.15 -5.59 -30.38
CA VAL A 450 27.47 -5.77 -31.67
C VAL A 450 27.86 -7.09 -32.33
N GLN A 451 29.15 -7.45 -32.31
CA GLN A 451 29.62 -8.76 -32.82
C GLN A 451 29.04 -9.93 -32.03
N VAL A 452 28.89 -9.80 -30.71
CA VAL A 452 28.19 -10.81 -29.91
C VAL A 452 26.74 -10.93 -30.37
N ALA A 453 26.03 -9.81 -30.59
CA ALA A 453 24.64 -9.83 -31.09
C ALA A 453 24.53 -10.45 -32.49
N LEU A 454 25.44 -10.12 -33.40
CA LEU A 454 25.50 -10.71 -34.73
C LEU A 454 25.69 -12.23 -34.66
N ARG A 455 26.60 -12.71 -33.79
CA ARG A 455 26.78 -14.15 -33.58
C ARG A 455 25.58 -14.82 -32.96
N LEU A 456 24.82 -14.13 -32.10
CA LEU A 456 23.51 -14.61 -31.61
C LEU A 456 22.49 -14.74 -32.75
N MET A 457 22.61 -13.94 -33.82
CA MET A 457 21.84 -14.04 -35.06
C MET A 457 22.34 -15.16 -36.00
N GLY A 458 23.48 -15.81 -35.69
CA GLY A 458 24.16 -16.77 -36.54
C GLY A 458 24.96 -16.12 -37.65
N GLN A 459 25.43 -14.88 -37.45
CA GLN A 459 26.26 -14.12 -38.40
C GLN A 459 27.65 -13.80 -37.75
N ASP A 460 28.71 -14.34 -38.33
CA ASP A 460 30.08 -13.87 -38.04
C ASP A 460 30.41 -12.68 -38.94
N TYR A 461 30.88 -11.60 -38.37
CA TYR A 461 31.18 -10.36 -39.11
C TYR A 461 32.66 -10.26 -39.46
N ASN A 462 32.94 -10.10 -40.77
CA ASN A 462 34.24 -9.67 -41.27
C ASN A 462 34.12 -8.26 -41.85
N THR A 463 35.25 -7.54 -41.89
CA THR A 463 35.27 -6.14 -42.35
C THR A 463 34.68 -6.02 -43.77
N GLY A 464 33.64 -5.19 -43.88
CA GLY A 464 32.99 -4.94 -45.16
C GLY A 464 31.81 -5.86 -45.46
N ASP A 465 31.48 -6.80 -44.59
CA ASP A 465 30.31 -7.67 -44.77
C ASP A 465 29.01 -6.87 -44.71
N ALA A 466 28.06 -7.20 -45.57
CA ALA A 466 26.72 -6.68 -45.50
C ALA A 466 25.93 -7.42 -44.40
N LEU A 467 25.28 -6.66 -43.50
CA LEU A 467 24.38 -7.24 -42.49
C LEU A 467 23.08 -7.71 -43.12
N THR A 468 22.53 -8.78 -42.57
CA THR A 468 21.22 -9.30 -42.99
C THR A 468 20.22 -9.22 -41.84
N ASP A 469 18.93 -9.07 -42.18
CA ASP A 469 17.83 -9.04 -41.19
C ASP A 469 17.52 -10.42 -40.61
N ARG A 470 18.26 -11.46 -40.96
CA ARG A 470 18.00 -12.81 -40.51
C ARG A 470 18.43 -12.99 -39.06
N GLY A 471 17.53 -13.50 -38.22
CA GLY A 471 17.84 -13.92 -36.85
C GLY A 471 17.84 -12.81 -35.77
N TYR A 472 17.51 -11.55 -36.12
CA TYR A 472 17.54 -10.46 -35.14
C TYR A 472 16.48 -10.65 -34.04
N GLN A 473 15.28 -11.23 -34.33
CA GLN A 473 14.27 -11.51 -33.30
C GLN A 473 14.79 -12.54 -32.29
N GLU A 474 15.48 -13.56 -32.78
CA GLU A 474 16.07 -14.60 -31.93
C GLU A 474 17.20 -14.05 -31.05
N ALA A 475 18.05 -13.19 -31.61
CA ALA A 475 19.09 -12.51 -30.86
C ALA A 475 18.53 -11.60 -29.78
N MET A 476 17.50 -10.79 -30.08
CA MET A 476 16.79 -9.96 -29.11
C MET A 476 16.19 -10.81 -27.98
N ALA A 477 15.54 -11.92 -28.33
CA ALA A 477 14.95 -12.82 -27.33
C ALA A 477 16.03 -13.45 -26.42
N LYS A 478 17.18 -13.85 -26.98
CA LYS A 478 18.33 -14.37 -26.21
C LYS A 478 18.95 -13.31 -25.30
N LEU A 479 19.18 -12.08 -25.81
CA LEU A 479 19.68 -10.96 -25.00
C LEU A 479 18.75 -10.68 -23.82
N ARG A 480 17.46 -10.48 -24.06
CA ARG A 480 16.45 -10.18 -23.02
C ARG A 480 16.27 -11.32 -22.02
N LYS A 481 16.36 -12.60 -22.47
CA LYS A 481 16.33 -13.74 -21.55
C LYS A 481 17.50 -13.65 -20.57
N THR A 482 18.73 -13.50 -21.07
CA THR A 482 19.92 -13.40 -20.20
C THR A 482 19.88 -12.13 -19.33
N TYR A 483 19.42 -10.99 -19.86
CA TYR A 483 19.22 -9.76 -19.09
C TYR A 483 18.22 -9.98 -17.93
N GLY A 484 17.14 -10.71 -18.20
CA GLY A 484 16.17 -11.10 -17.15
C GLY A 484 16.76 -11.98 -16.05
N GLU A 485 17.78 -12.78 -16.34
CA GLU A 485 18.50 -13.56 -15.33
C GLU A 485 19.27 -12.67 -14.33
N TYR A 486 19.59 -11.46 -14.72
CA TYR A 486 20.20 -10.43 -13.87
C TYR A 486 19.16 -9.49 -13.24
N GLY A 487 17.87 -9.58 -13.61
CA GLY A 487 16.80 -8.73 -13.13
C GLY A 487 16.48 -7.53 -14.02
N LEU A 488 17.06 -7.42 -15.21
CA LEU A 488 16.80 -6.34 -16.16
C LEU A 488 15.56 -6.66 -17.00
N GLY A 489 14.59 -5.74 -17.05
CA GLY A 489 13.37 -5.91 -17.83
C GLY A 489 12.35 -6.91 -17.26
N VAL A 490 12.53 -7.29 -15.99
CA VAL A 490 11.64 -8.19 -15.24
C VAL A 490 11.52 -7.69 -13.80
N SER A 491 10.54 -8.21 -13.05
CA SER A 491 10.44 -7.94 -11.62
C SER A 491 11.73 -8.34 -10.90
N THR A 492 12.21 -7.46 -10.01
CA THR A 492 13.36 -7.75 -9.14
C THR A 492 12.98 -8.69 -8.00
N GLY A 493 11.67 -8.83 -7.72
CA GLY A 493 11.15 -9.55 -6.57
C GLY A 493 11.24 -8.75 -5.28
N LEU A 494 11.39 -7.42 -5.37
CA LEU A 494 11.34 -6.51 -4.23
C LEU A 494 10.03 -6.70 -3.45
N ASP A 495 10.09 -6.58 -2.15
CA ASP A 495 8.92 -6.64 -1.26
C ASP A 495 8.04 -5.37 -1.29
N LEU A 496 8.07 -4.64 -2.41
CA LEU A 496 7.23 -3.48 -2.72
C LEU A 496 6.75 -3.53 -4.18
N PRO A 497 5.63 -2.86 -4.51
CA PRO A 497 5.26 -2.65 -5.91
C PRO A 497 6.35 -1.88 -6.67
N GLU A 498 6.74 -2.40 -7.83
CA GLU A 498 7.82 -1.85 -8.66
C GLU A 498 7.45 -1.87 -10.15
N SER A 499 8.16 -1.08 -10.95
CA SER A 499 8.13 -1.18 -12.42
C SER A 499 9.08 -2.28 -12.89
N GLU A 500 8.63 -3.07 -13.87
CA GLU A 500 9.46 -4.08 -14.53
C GLU A 500 10.37 -3.51 -15.61
N GLY A 501 10.49 -2.19 -15.72
CA GLY A 501 11.19 -1.51 -16.81
C GLY A 501 10.29 -1.25 -18.01
N TYR A 502 10.86 -0.68 -19.06
CA TYR A 502 10.19 -0.50 -20.35
C TYR A 502 10.89 -1.33 -21.43
N VAL A 503 10.22 -2.39 -21.89
CA VAL A 503 10.72 -3.35 -22.87
C VAL A 503 9.83 -3.28 -24.11
N PRO A 504 10.23 -2.52 -25.17
CA PRO A 504 9.41 -2.33 -26.34
C PRO A 504 9.10 -3.65 -27.08
N GLY A 505 7.85 -3.87 -27.46
CA GLY A 505 7.41 -5.05 -28.21
C GLY A 505 7.77 -5.04 -29.68
N LYS A 506 8.07 -3.86 -30.27
CA LYS A 506 8.46 -3.71 -31.69
C LYS A 506 9.92 -3.34 -31.78
N TYR A 507 10.69 -4.10 -32.51
CA TYR A 507 12.13 -3.89 -32.69
C TYR A 507 12.58 -4.32 -34.09
N SER A 508 13.78 -3.93 -34.48
CA SER A 508 14.39 -4.15 -35.80
C SER A 508 15.81 -4.69 -35.62
N LEU A 509 16.49 -5.01 -36.73
CA LEU A 509 17.93 -5.31 -36.71
C LEU A 509 18.71 -4.21 -35.95
N GLY A 510 18.53 -2.94 -36.35
CA GLY A 510 19.27 -1.82 -35.76
C GLY A 510 19.05 -1.73 -34.26
N THR A 511 17.79 -1.82 -33.78
CA THR A 511 17.50 -1.75 -32.35
C THR A 511 17.98 -3.00 -31.59
N THR A 512 18.05 -4.16 -32.22
CA THR A 512 18.65 -5.36 -31.63
C THR A 512 20.16 -5.20 -31.44
N LEU A 513 20.85 -4.61 -32.41
CA LEU A 513 22.27 -4.27 -32.25
C LEU A 513 22.47 -3.22 -31.16
N MET A 514 21.60 -2.20 -31.08
CA MET A 514 21.63 -1.16 -30.05
C MET A 514 21.38 -1.72 -28.66
N GLU A 515 20.50 -2.70 -28.50
CA GLU A 515 20.23 -3.37 -27.22
C GLU A 515 21.49 -4.05 -26.66
N SER A 516 22.37 -4.59 -27.50
CA SER A 516 23.58 -5.27 -27.07
C SER A 516 24.55 -4.37 -26.25
N PHE A 517 24.41 -3.05 -26.34
CA PHE A 517 25.17 -2.09 -25.55
C PHE A 517 24.26 -1.11 -24.77
N GLY A 518 22.95 -1.47 -24.58
CA GLY A 518 22.04 -0.80 -23.67
C GLY A 518 21.44 0.49 -24.19
N GLN A 519 21.17 0.60 -25.48
CA GLN A 519 20.62 1.81 -26.13
C GLN A 519 19.15 1.65 -26.55
N TYR A 520 18.42 0.63 -26.03
CA TYR A 520 17.05 0.40 -26.48
C TYR A 520 16.04 0.17 -25.35
N ASP A 521 16.19 -0.88 -24.54
CA ASP A 521 15.32 -1.10 -23.39
C ASP A 521 15.65 -0.09 -22.25
N ALA A 522 14.69 0.14 -21.35
CA ALA A 522 14.89 1.05 -20.22
C ALA A 522 14.59 0.34 -18.89
N TYR A 523 15.43 0.57 -17.90
CA TYR A 523 15.39 -0.11 -16.61
C TYR A 523 15.32 0.86 -15.43
N THR A 524 14.86 0.36 -14.28
CA THR A 524 14.83 1.13 -13.05
C THR A 524 16.20 1.15 -12.38
N PRO A 525 16.51 2.14 -11.53
CA PRO A 525 17.71 2.12 -10.68
C PRO A 525 17.79 0.86 -9.81
N MET A 526 16.65 0.33 -9.31
CA MET A 526 16.60 -0.90 -8.53
C MET A 526 17.02 -2.13 -9.36
N GLN A 527 16.58 -2.22 -10.62
CA GLN A 527 17.00 -3.29 -11.52
C GLN A 527 18.51 -3.25 -11.78
N LEU A 528 19.11 -2.07 -11.98
CA LEU A 528 20.56 -1.92 -12.09
C LEU A 528 21.27 -2.26 -10.79
N GLY A 529 20.69 -1.92 -9.62
CA GLY A 529 21.18 -2.31 -8.31
C GLY A 529 21.20 -3.82 -8.13
N GLN A 530 20.13 -4.52 -8.53
CA GLN A 530 20.08 -5.99 -8.49
C GLN A 530 21.09 -6.62 -9.47
N TYR A 531 21.22 -6.06 -10.68
CA TYR A 531 22.19 -6.53 -11.67
C TYR A 531 23.62 -6.51 -11.13
N ILE A 532 24.08 -5.37 -10.61
CA ILE A 532 25.45 -5.27 -10.08
C ILE A 532 25.62 -6.10 -8.79
N SER A 533 24.57 -6.19 -7.96
CA SER A 533 24.55 -7.05 -6.78
C SER A 533 24.70 -8.53 -7.16
N THR A 534 24.06 -8.97 -8.25
CA THR A 534 24.18 -10.34 -8.77
C THR A 534 25.63 -10.67 -9.20
N ILE A 535 26.29 -9.73 -9.88
CA ILE A 535 27.71 -9.89 -10.28
C ILE A 535 28.63 -9.96 -9.04
N ALA A 536 28.38 -9.07 -8.06
CA ALA A 536 29.13 -9.07 -6.81
C ALA A 536 28.87 -10.34 -5.98
N ASN A 537 27.67 -10.94 -6.07
CA ASN A 537 27.26 -12.14 -5.33
C ASN A 537 27.54 -13.46 -6.09
N ASN A 538 28.61 -13.50 -6.87
CA ASN A 538 29.02 -14.70 -7.62
C ASN A 538 27.90 -15.29 -8.49
N GLY A 539 27.10 -14.42 -9.14
CA GLY A 539 26.05 -14.80 -10.05
C GLY A 539 24.75 -15.27 -9.38
N ASN A 540 24.65 -15.21 -8.05
CA ASN A 540 23.39 -15.52 -7.35
C ASN A 540 22.51 -14.27 -7.30
N ARG A 541 21.40 -14.28 -8.01
CA ARG A 541 20.39 -13.21 -7.99
C ARG A 541 19.48 -13.39 -6.79
N LEU A 542 19.54 -12.45 -5.85
CA LEU A 542 18.66 -12.39 -4.70
C LEU A 542 17.53 -11.39 -4.92
N ALA A 543 16.35 -11.68 -4.36
CA ALA A 543 15.26 -10.70 -4.27
C ALA A 543 15.67 -9.58 -3.30
N PRO A 544 15.67 -8.30 -3.73
CA PRO A 544 15.88 -7.20 -2.81
C PRO A 544 14.71 -7.11 -1.81
N HIS A 545 14.96 -6.63 -0.61
CA HIS A 545 13.93 -6.42 0.39
C HIS A 545 14.24 -5.22 1.29
N VAL A 546 13.20 -4.51 1.70
CA VAL A 546 13.30 -3.33 2.57
C VAL A 546 12.88 -3.62 4.01
N VAL A 547 12.18 -4.73 4.28
CA VAL A 547 11.87 -5.17 5.64
C VAL A 547 12.84 -6.28 6.05
N SER A 548 13.47 -6.13 7.22
CA SER A 548 14.34 -7.16 7.78
C SER A 548 13.61 -8.09 8.72
N ASP A 549 12.86 -7.52 9.67
CA ASP A 549 12.25 -8.27 10.76
C ASP A 549 10.84 -7.74 11.09
N ILE A 550 10.02 -8.62 11.61
CA ILE A 550 8.66 -8.32 12.07
C ILE A 550 8.56 -8.76 13.53
N TYR A 551 8.14 -7.85 14.40
CA TYR A 551 8.00 -8.05 15.84
C TYR A 551 6.54 -7.92 16.27
N GLU A 552 6.14 -8.62 17.35
CA GLU A 552 4.83 -8.38 17.97
C GLU A 552 4.75 -6.93 18.45
N GLY A 553 3.57 -6.32 18.24
CA GLY A 553 3.29 -4.96 18.71
C GLY A 553 3.17 -4.94 20.23
N ASN A 554 4.05 -4.18 20.89
CA ASN A 554 4.06 -3.97 22.31
C ASN A 554 4.48 -2.54 22.60
N ASP A 555 3.69 -1.82 23.39
CA ASP A 555 3.92 -0.40 23.69
C ASP A 555 5.13 -0.17 24.59
N SER A 556 5.43 -1.13 25.48
CA SER A 556 6.54 -1.04 26.45
C SER A 556 7.87 -1.56 25.91
N ASN A 557 7.87 -2.55 25.01
CA ASN A 557 9.08 -3.10 24.40
C ASN A 557 8.85 -3.44 22.92
N LYS A 558 9.26 -2.55 22.04
CA LYS A 558 8.98 -2.56 20.60
C LYS A 558 9.58 -3.74 19.85
N PHE A 559 10.59 -4.41 20.41
CA PHE A 559 11.33 -5.53 19.82
C PHE A 559 11.38 -6.76 20.76
N ALA A 560 10.42 -6.87 21.72
CA ALA A 560 10.45 -7.93 22.72
C ALA A 560 10.29 -9.34 22.12
N GLN A 561 9.45 -9.49 21.10
CA GLN A 561 9.16 -10.78 20.51
C GLN A 561 9.26 -10.72 18.99
N LEU A 562 10.27 -11.40 18.46
CA LEU A 562 10.43 -11.59 17.02
C LEU A 562 9.36 -12.56 16.51
N VAL A 563 8.61 -12.17 15.49
CA VAL A 563 7.62 -13.01 14.80
C VAL A 563 8.27 -13.75 13.64
N ARG A 564 8.98 -13.01 12.79
CA ARG A 564 9.76 -13.58 11.68
C ARG A 564 10.85 -12.62 11.21
N SER A 565 11.94 -13.17 10.70
CA SER A 565 12.93 -12.46 9.90
C SER A 565 12.72 -12.76 8.43
N ILE A 566 12.96 -11.77 7.58
CA ILE A 566 12.99 -11.96 6.14
C ILE A 566 14.35 -12.57 5.77
N THR A 567 14.34 -13.79 5.30
CA THR A 567 15.56 -14.49 4.86
C THR A 567 15.86 -14.18 3.40
N PRO A 568 17.15 -14.13 3.01
CA PRO A 568 17.55 -13.96 1.61
C PRO A 568 16.86 -14.99 0.71
N LYS A 569 16.21 -14.51 -0.35
CA LYS A 569 15.52 -15.36 -1.33
C LYS A 569 16.29 -15.35 -2.63
N THR A 570 16.93 -16.46 -2.96
CA THR A 570 17.52 -16.65 -4.29
C THR A 570 16.44 -16.84 -5.33
N LEU A 571 16.47 -16.01 -6.37
CA LEU A 571 15.55 -16.08 -7.51
C LEU A 571 16.11 -17.04 -8.56
N ASN A 572 17.39 -16.90 -8.91
CA ASN A 572 18.13 -17.79 -9.81
C ASN A 572 19.66 -17.62 -9.61
N LYS A 573 20.43 -18.52 -10.18
CA LYS A 573 21.84 -18.33 -10.48
C LYS A 573 21.95 -18.12 -12.00
N ILE A 574 22.80 -17.16 -12.42
CA ILE A 574 23.05 -16.91 -13.85
C ILE A 574 23.69 -18.15 -14.52
N ALA A 575 23.41 -18.33 -15.81
CA ALA A 575 23.73 -19.56 -16.54
C ALA A 575 25.16 -19.57 -17.16
N ILE A 576 26.12 -18.80 -16.60
CA ILE A 576 27.52 -18.80 -17.03
C ILE A 576 28.39 -19.47 -16.00
N SER A 577 29.60 -19.92 -16.42
CA SER A 577 30.57 -20.51 -15.51
C SER A 577 31.22 -19.44 -14.59
N ASP A 578 31.78 -19.91 -13.47
CA ASP A 578 32.54 -19.02 -12.56
C ASP A 578 33.76 -18.38 -13.24
N GLN A 579 34.36 -19.04 -14.25
CA GLN A 579 35.46 -18.48 -15.03
C GLN A 579 34.99 -17.33 -15.93
N GLU A 580 33.84 -17.45 -16.58
CA GLU A 580 33.23 -16.40 -17.41
C GLU A 580 32.76 -15.22 -16.56
N LEU A 581 32.22 -15.49 -15.38
CA LEU A 581 31.90 -14.45 -14.42
C LEU A 581 33.14 -13.70 -13.93
N ALA A 582 34.26 -14.41 -13.71
CA ALA A 582 35.50 -13.78 -13.32
C ALA A 582 36.03 -12.81 -14.39
N ILE A 583 35.82 -13.08 -15.69
CA ILE A 583 36.15 -12.16 -16.79
C ILE A 583 35.32 -10.87 -16.68
N ILE A 584 34.03 -10.96 -16.32
CA ILE A 584 33.19 -9.75 -16.08
C ILE A 584 33.74 -8.97 -14.89
N GLN A 585 34.04 -9.66 -13.79
CA GLN A 585 34.56 -9.03 -12.57
C GLN A 585 35.92 -8.36 -12.81
N GLU A 586 36.83 -9.01 -13.57
CA GLU A 586 38.12 -8.44 -14.02
C GLU A 586 37.89 -7.19 -14.88
N GLY A 587 37.00 -7.27 -15.88
CA GLY A 587 36.68 -6.14 -16.75
C GLY A 587 36.15 -4.96 -15.94
N PHE A 588 35.24 -5.20 -14.97
CA PHE A 588 34.72 -4.15 -14.09
C PHE A 588 35.72 -3.57 -13.12
N TYR A 589 36.69 -4.40 -12.66
CA TYR A 589 37.84 -3.92 -11.89
C TYR A 589 38.71 -2.98 -12.75
N ASN A 590 39.02 -3.37 -13.99
CA ASN A 590 39.85 -2.61 -14.92
C ASN A 590 39.16 -1.28 -15.33
N VAL A 591 37.85 -1.24 -15.51
CA VAL A 591 37.07 0.02 -15.78
C VAL A 591 37.43 1.11 -14.76
N VAL A 592 37.68 0.75 -13.50
CA VAL A 592 37.95 1.70 -12.42
C VAL A 592 39.42 1.86 -12.15
N ASN A 593 40.20 0.74 -12.16
CA ASN A 593 41.55 0.71 -11.58
C ASN A 593 42.68 0.63 -12.59
N SER A 594 42.40 0.34 -13.88
CA SER A 594 43.46 0.21 -14.89
C SER A 594 44.16 1.55 -15.16
N GLY A 595 45.45 1.45 -15.47
CA GLY A 595 46.28 2.56 -15.94
C GLY A 595 46.42 2.64 -17.46
N SER A 596 45.63 1.86 -18.23
CA SER A 596 45.73 1.75 -19.70
C SER A 596 45.45 3.03 -20.49
N GLY A 597 44.84 4.02 -19.87
CA GLY A 597 44.29 5.22 -20.55
C GLY A 597 42.93 5.02 -21.24
N TYR A 598 42.42 3.78 -21.26
CA TYR A 598 41.11 3.44 -21.81
C TYR A 598 40.06 3.19 -20.73
N ALA A 599 40.45 3.17 -19.45
CA ALA A 599 39.54 2.99 -18.31
C ALA A 599 38.52 4.13 -18.21
N THR A 600 37.23 3.82 -18.33
CA THR A 600 36.17 4.83 -18.43
C THR A 600 35.60 5.28 -17.07
N GLY A 601 35.92 4.56 -16.00
CA GLY A 601 35.34 4.73 -14.66
C GLY A 601 36.33 5.18 -13.58
N THR A 602 37.47 5.75 -13.92
CA THR A 602 38.57 6.11 -12.94
C THR A 602 38.09 7.09 -11.86
N SER A 603 37.04 7.88 -12.09
CA SER A 603 36.44 8.72 -11.05
C SER A 603 35.71 7.95 -9.96
N MET A 604 35.46 6.64 -10.15
CA MET A 604 34.90 5.75 -9.13
C MET A 604 35.99 5.12 -8.23
N ARG A 605 37.30 5.42 -8.41
CA ARG A 605 38.32 4.93 -7.49
C ARG A 605 38.00 5.32 -6.07
N GLY A 606 37.82 4.33 -5.20
CA GLY A 606 37.50 4.55 -3.81
C GLY A 606 38.67 5.13 -3.03
N ASN A 607 38.35 5.94 -2.02
CA ASN A 607 39.34 6.49 -1.09
C ASN A 607 39.56 5.57 0.11
N VAL A 608 38.57 4.74 0.42
CA VAL A 608 38.53 3.85 1.60
C VAL A 608 38.61 2.40 1.22
N THR A 609 38.05 2.00 0.08
CA THR A 609 38.07 0.62 -0.40
C THR A 609 38.31 0.56 -1.91
N THR A 610 38.75 -0.59 -2.41
CA THR A 610 38.84 -0.83 -3.85
C THR A 610 37.45 -1.08 -4.43
N ILE A 611 37.11 -0.38 -5.51
CA ILE A 611 35.84 -0.43 -6.18
C ILE A 611 35.97 -1.06 -7.57
N SER A 612 35.07 -1.95 -7.92
CA SER A 612 34.84 -2.46 -9.27
C SER A 612 33.48 -1.94 -9.79
N GLY A 613 33.42 -1.62 -11.07
CA GLY A 613 32.15 -1.08 -11.60
C GLY A 613 32.15 -0.86 -13.10
N LYS A 614 31.04 -0.34 -13.61
CA LYS A 614 30.88 -0.03 -15.03
C LYS A 614 30.15 1.30 -15.20
N THR A 615 30.61 2.11 -16.12
CA THR A 615 29.94 3.34 -16.56
C THR A 615 29.01 3.07 -17.73
N GLY A 616 27.94 3.82 -17.80
CA GLY A 616 27.00 3.84 -18.92
C GLY A 616 26.72 5.26 -19.39
N THR A 617 26.75 5.44 -20.70
CA THR A 617 26.27 6.64 -21.37
C THR A 617 25.26 6.19 -22.43
N ALA A 618 24.03 6.65 -22.31
CA ALA A 618 23.03 6.43 -23.36
C ALA A 618 22.63 7.76 -23.98
N GLU A 619 22.66 7.80 -25.30
CA GLU A 619 22.16 8.95 -26.07
C GLU A 619 20.64 8.96 -25.99
N THR A 620 20.09 10.10 -25.61
CA THR A 620 18.65 10.31 -25.45
C THR A 620 18.24 11.67 -25.97
N PHE A 621 16.95 11.96 -25.89
CA PHE A 621 16.39 13.21 -26.36
C PHE A 621 15.41 13.79 -25.34
N ALA A 622 15.43 15.09 -25.16
CA ALA A 622 14.46 15.84 -24.40
C ALA A 622 13.78 16.90 -25.28
N LYS A 623 12.68 17.46 -24.83
CA LYS A 623 12.06 18.60 -25.50
C LYS A 623 12.32 19.88 -24.71
N ASN A 624 12.77 20.94 -25.40
CA ASN A 624 12.91 22.25 -24.79
C ASN A 624 11.53 22.94 -24.66
N VAL A 625 11.50 24.13 -24.05
CA VAL A 625 10.27 24.91 -23.83
C VAL A 625 9.53 25.26 -25.12
N ASN A 626 10.19 25.24 -26.27
CA ASN A 626 9.62 25.51 -27.58
C ASN A 626 9.16 24.20 -28.29
N GLY A 627 9.22 23.04 -27.63
CA GLY A 627 8.88 21.74 -28.18
C GLY A 627 9.91 21.14 -29.14
N GLN A 628 11.09 21.78 -29.30
CA GLN A 628 12.17 21.27 -30.15
C GLN A 628 12.91 20.14 -29.45
N THR A 629 13.28 19.11 -30.21
CA THR A 629 14.08 17.99 -29.72
C THR A 629 15.54 18.41 -29.52
N VAL A 630 16.06 18.17 -28.34
CA VAL A 630 17.46 18.41 -27.95
C VAL A 630 18.11 17.09 -27.59
N SER A 631 19.33 16.85 -28.06
CA SER A 631 20.11 15.69 -27.66
C SER A 631 20.53 15.81 -26.21
N THR A 632 20.36 14.75 -25.46
CA THR A 632 20.72 14.62 -24.05
C THR A 632 21.35 13.24 -23.81
N TYR A 633 21.85 13.01 -22.60
CA TYR A 633 22.50 11.76 -22.21
C TYR A 633 21.92 11.24 -20.90
N ASN A 634 21.75 9.92 -20.80
CA ASN A 634 21.60 9.28 -19.51
C ASN A 634 22.99 8.81 -19.05
N LEU A 635 23.44 9.32 -17.92
CA LEU A 635 24.73 8.94 -17.34
C LEU A 635 24.50 7.99 -16.16
N ASN A 636 25.01 6.77 -16.28
CA ASN A 636 24.76 5.72 -15.32
C ASN A 636 26.08 5.16 -14.78
N ALA A 637 26.08 4.75 -13.52
CA ALA A 637 27.16 4.04 -12.89
C ALA A 637 26.63 2.89 -12.06
N ILE A 638 27.25 1.72 -12.19
CA ILE A 638 27.06 0.59 -11.30
C ILE A 638 28.40 0.22 -10.70
N ALA A 639 28.44 -0.05 -9.40
CA ALA A 639 29.70 -0.33 -8.71
C ALA A 639 29.47 -1.21 -7.47
N TYR A 640 30.52 -1.90 -7.04
CA TYR A 640 30.58 -2.62 -5.77
C TYR A 640 31.97 -2.55 -5.16
N ASP A 641 32.07 -2.64 -3.84
CA ASP A 641 33.35 -2.80 -3.18
C ASP A 641 33.89 -4.23 -3.40
N THR A 642 35.19 -4.39 -3.59
CA THR A 642 35.78 -5.71 -3.90
C THR A 642 35.59 -6.73 -2.77
N ASN A 643 35.33 -6.29 -1.53
CA ASN A 643 34.93 -7.16 -0.41
C ASN A 643 33.48 -7.55 -0.43
N ARG A 644 32.71 -7.07 -1.40
CA ARG A 644 31.30 -7.43 -1.66
C ARG A 644 30.33 -7.12 -0.50
N LYS A 645 30.60 -6.03 0.22
CA LYS A 645 29.77 -5.56 1.31
C LYS A 645 28.60 -4.71 0.83
N ILE A 646 28.80 -3.98 -0.27
CA ILE A 646 27.83 -3.08 -0.85
C ILE A 646 27.95 -3.06 -2.37
N ALA A 647 26.79 -3.02 -3.05
CA ALA A 647 26.64 -2.75 -4.46
C ALA A 647 25.73 -1.55 -4.65
N VAL A 648 26.08 -0.65 -5.57
CA VAL A 648 25.33 0.60 -5.83
C VAL A 648 25.04 0.76 -7.31
N ALA A 649 23.88 1.39 -7.61
CA ALA A 649 23.55 1.85 -8.94
C ALA A 649 23.11 3.31 -8.85
N VAL A 650 23.61 4.13 -9.79
CA VAL A 650 23.28 5.56 -9.93
C VAL A 650 22.81 5.82 -11.35
N MET A 651 21.66 6.46 -11.50
CA MET A 651 21.11 6.91 -12.78
C MET A 651 20.89 8.42 -12.77
N TYR A 652 21.44 9.09 -13.78
CA TYR A 652 21.34 10.53 -13.98
C TYR A 652 20.87 10.82 -15.41
N PRO A 653 19.53 10.91 -15.62
CA PRO A 653 18.93 11.03 -16.95
C PRO A 653 18.96 12.44 -17.50
N HIS A 654 18.87 12.55 -18.83
CA HIS A 654 18.66 13.73 -19.66
C HIS A 654 19.64 14.89 -19.37
N VAL A 655 20.90 14.57 -19.22
CA VAL A 655 21.99 15.54 -19.02
C VAL A 655 22.37 16.17 -20.36
N THR A 656 22.76 17.45 -20.36
CA THR A 656 23.15 18.16 -21.59
C THR A 656 24.54 17.81 -22.12
N THR A 657 25.35 17.10 -21.34
CA THR A 657 26.72 16.73 -21.69
C THR A 657 27.08 15.34 -21.14
N ASP A 658 27.92 14.62 -21.84
CA ASP A 658 28.46 13.32 -21.42
C ASP A 658 29.79 13.42 -20.63
N THR A 659 30.31 14.64 -20.46
CA THR A 659 31.62 14.87 -19.86
C THR A 659 31.61 14.94 -18.34
N THR A 660 30.48 15.21 -17.70
CA THR A 660 30.39 15.24 -16.24
C THR A 660 30.59 13.84 -15.64
N LYS A 661 31.19 13.80 -14.44
CA LYS A 661 31.48 12.57 -13.70
C LYS A 661 30.65 12.44 -12.43
N SER A 662 29.63 13.25 -12.24
CA SER A 662 28.83 13.31 -11.02
C SER A 662 28.22 11.96 -10.65
N HIS A 663 27.70 11.18 -11.61
CA HIS A 663 27.17 9.83 -11.40
C HIS A 663 28.24 8.84 -10.86
N GLN A 664 29.49 8.98 -11.32
CA GLN A 664 30.62 8.16 -10.87
C GLN A 664 31.06 8.53 -9.44
N LEU A 665 31.13 9.83 -9.16
CA LEU A 665 31.50 10.37 -7.86
C LEU A 665 30.44 10.02 -6.81
N VAL A 666 29.15 10.09 -7.16
CA VAL A 666 28.06 9.64 -6.29
C VAL A 666 28.24 8.15 -5.94
N ALA A 667 28.48 7.29 -6.92
CA ALA A 667 28.67 5.85 -6.68
C ALA A 667 29.87 5.58 -5.76
N ARG A 668 30.99 6.26 -5.96
CA ARG A 668 32.19 6.21 -5.10
C ARG A 668 31.87 6.63 -3.68
N ASP A 669 31.31 7.81 -3.52
CA ASP A 669 31.09 8.41 -2.21
C ASP A 669 30.06 7.62 -1.39
N MET A 670 29.05 7.00 -2.04
CA MET A 670 28.12 6.08 -1.39
C MET A 670 28.83 4.84 -0.82
N ILE A 671 29.73 4.23 -1.59
CA ILE A 671 30.49 3.05 -1.15
C ILE A 671 31.46 3.44 -0.03
N ASP A 672 32.28 4.48 -0.22
CA ASP A 672 33.23 4.95 0.77
C ASP A 672 32.55 5.32 2.10
N GLN A 673 31.40 6.00 2.03
CA GLN A 673 30.60 6.35 3.21
C GLN A 673 30.10 5.12 3.95
N TYR A 674 29.60 4.12 3.23
CA TYR A 674 29.09 2.88 3.83
C TYR A 674 30.22 2.10 4.54
N ILE A 675 31.34 1.90 3.86
CA ILE A 675 32.48 1.17 4.41
C ILE A 675 33.05 1.88 5.65
N SER A 676 33.22 3.21 5.60
CA SER A 676 33.67 4.00 6.76
C SER A 676 32.72 3.91 7.96
N GLN A 677 31.41 3.84 7.72
CA GLN A 677 30.39 3.86 8.77
C GLN A 677 30.16 2.49 9.42
N PHE A 678 30.27 1.40 8.66
CA PHE A 678 29.84 0.06 9.10
C PHE A 678 30.98 -0.96 9.26
N THR A 679 32.18 -0.69 8.74
CA THR A 679 33.28 -1.64 8.86
C THR A 679 34.33 -1.23 9.87
N GLY A 680 34.21 -0.06 10.48
CA GLY A 680 35.08 0.38 11.58
C GLY A 680 36.55 0.64 11.17
N GLN A 681 36.80 0.94 9.89
CA GLN A 681 38.08 1.34 9.37
C GLN A 681 38.22 2.84 9.24
#